data_f28b6373604bf82f9f4ebe8c80329674
#
_entry.id   f28b6373604bf82f9f4ebe8c80329674
#
_cell.length_a   1.000
_cell.length_b   1.000
_cell.length_c   1.000
_cell.angle_alpha   90.00
_cell.angle_beta   90.00
_cell.angle_gamma   90.00
#
_symmetry.space_group_name_H-M   'P 1'
#
loop_
_entity.id
_entity.type
_entity.pdbx_description
1 polymer ?
#
loop_
_entity_poly.entity_id
_entity_poly.type
_entity_poly.pdbx_seq_one_letter_code
_entity_poly.pdbx_strand_id
1 'polypeptide(L)'
;MKQYKLVNNLVGWLAFVIAAYTYCMTIEPTASFWDCPEFITTGYKLEVGHPPGAPFFMLTANLFSQFTSDPSQVARMVNTMSALMSAACILFLFWSITHLVKKLICPDDKEMTLGKLITIMGSGLVGALAYTWSDTFWFSAVEGEVYAYSSLFTAVVFWLILKWESVANEPHSDRWLVLIAYLTGLSIGVHLLNLLCIPAIVLVYYYKKNPDANLKGSLLALTGSMVLVAAVLYGIVPGVVKVGGWFELLFVNSFGMPFNSGLIVYIILLAASIIWGVYESYTEKSRKRMNISFMVTIAMLGIPFYGYGWSSALIGIIILGILGVYLFADLNKKYQISARTLNTSLLCIMMIMVGYSSYALIVIRSTANTPMDQNSPEDIFTLGEYLGREQYGTRPLFYGQTYASKPALKEVDGGCVYDVTEGAPVYQRKEKATPDEKDSYEVVRHKTDYKYAQNMLFPRMYSDAHAQAYEDWLGGIKGVQVPYDQCGQMVMVKVPTQWDNIKFFFIYQLNYMYWRYFMWNFAGRQNDIQGQGEIEHGNWITGIPFVDKFLVGDQSLLPSDLKNNKGHNVFYCLPLILGLIGLFWQAYKTKRITTPNGEEIEEPIGIQQFWIVFFLFFMTGLAIVLYLNQTPMQPRERDYAYAGSFYAFAIWIGMGLSLIHIPSPRDRTRSRMP
;
A
#
# COMPACT_ATOMS: atom_id res chain seq x y z
N MET A 1 -35.67 -6.32 -0.03
CA MET A 1 -34.51 -5.75 0.70
C MET A 1 -34.12 -6.51 1.98
N LYS A 2 -35.04 -6.83 2.94
CA LYS A 2 -34.68 -7.62 4.16
C LYS A 2 -34.09 -8.98 3.83
N GLN A 3 -34.74 -9.73 2.89
CA GLN A 3 -34.27 -11.04 2.44
C GLN A 3 -32.88 -10.95 1.78
N TYR A 4 -32.62 -9.96 0.92
CA TYR A 4 -31.29 -9.73 0.35
C TYR A 4 -30.22 -9.57 1.44
N LYS A 5 -30.45 -8.69 2.43
CA LYS A 5 -29.50 -8.46 3.52
C LYS A 5 -29.20 -9.73 4.31
N LEU A 6 -30.23 -10.52 4.62
CA LEU A 6 -30.08 -11.78 5.33
C LEU A 6 -29.22 -12.77 4.51
N VAL A 7 -29.61 -13.03 3.26
CA VAL A 7 -28.90 -13.98 2.40
C VAL A 7 -27.46 -13.54 2.15
N ASN A 8 -27.24 -12.22 1.86
CA ASN A 8 -25.90 -11.69 1.66
C ASN A 8 -24.99 -11.88 2.89
N ASN A 9 -25.53 -11.72 4.10
CA ASN A 9 -24.77 -11.97 5.32
C ASN A 9 -24.48 -13.47 5.50
N LEU A 10 -25.48 -14.34 5.32
CA LEU A 10 -25.30 -15.77 5.48
C LEU A 10 -24.28 -16.35 4.48
N VAL A 11 -24.37 -15.98 3.20
CA VAL A 11 -23.43 -16.44 2.18
C VAL A 11 -22.03 -15.86 2.39
N GLY A 12 -21.93 -14.60 2.84
CA GLY A 12 -20.65 -13.99 3.21
C GLY A 12 -19.97 -14.73 4.35
N TRP A 13 -20.69 -15.05 5.42
CA TRP A 13 -20.15 -15.86 6.50
C TRP A 13 -19.82 -17.29 6.07
N LEU A 14 -20.57 -17.86 5.12
CA LEU A 14 -20.22 -19.16 4.52
C LEU A 14 -18.88 -19.07 3.78
N ALA A 15 -18.64 -18.00 3.00
CA ALA A 15 -17.35 -17.78 2.34
C ALA A 15 -16.21 -17.64 3.36
N PHE A 16 -16.44 -16.93 4.48
CA PHE A 16 -15.49 -16.85 5.60
C PHE A 16 -15.18 -18.24 6.16
N VAL A 17 -16.19 -19.06 6.45
CA VAL A 17 -15.99 -20.40 7.04
C VAL A 17 -15.23 -21.31 6.09
N ILE A 18 -15.53 -21.28 4.78
CA ILE A 18 -14.78 -22.06 3.78
C ILE A 18 -13.32 -21.63 3.76
N ALA A 19 -13.04 -20.33 3.72
CA ALA A 19 -11.67 -19.80 3.72
C ALA A 19 -10.95 -20.14 5.03
N ALA A 20 -11.58 -19.90 6.19
CA ALA A 20 -11.02 -20.23 7.49
C ALA A 20 -10.70 -21.72 7.64
N TYR A 21 -11.61 -22.60 7.17
CA TYR A 21 -11.36 -24.03 7.16
C TYR A 21 -10.17 -24.39 6.28
N THR A 22 -10.12 -23.87 5.03
CA THR A 22 -9.01 -24.09 4.10
C THR A 22 -7.67 -23.71 4.72
N TYR A 23 -7.57 -22.51 5.24
CA TYR A 23 -6.30 -21.98 5.78
C TYR A 23 -5.90 -22.65 7.09
N CYS A 24 -6.83 -22.88 8.02
CA CYS A 24 -6.53 -23.56 9.27
C CYS A 24 -6.14 -25.03 9.11
N MET A 25 -6.67 -25.72 8.06
CA MET A 25 -6.30 -27.10 7.76
C MET A 25 -4.93 -27.23 7.06
N THR A 26 -4.46 -26.16 6.44
CA THR A 26 -3.18 -26.13 5.70
C THR A 26 -2.15 -25.21 6.35
N ILE A 27 -2.39 -24.81 7.60
CA ILE A 27 -1.54 -23.90 8.36
C ILE A 27 -0.13 -24.47 8.53
N GLU A 28 0.88 -23.62 8.41
CA GLU A 28 2.25 -23.98 8.75
C GLU A 28 2.32 -24.31 10.26
N PRO A 29 2.75 -25.50 10.64
CA PRO A 29 2.75 -25.91 12.05
C PRO A 29 3.83 -25.21 12.88
N THR A 30 4.89 -24.71 12.24
CA THR A 30 6.05 -24.05 12.84
C THR A 30 6.29 -22.68 12.18
N ALA A 31 7.47 -22.12 12.32
CA ALA A 31 7.89 -20.95 11.59
C ALA A 31 8.29 -21.32 10.17
N SER A 32 7.76 -20.63 9.17
CA SER A 32 8.21 -20.74 7.79
C SER A 32 9.52 -19.96 7.58
N PHE A 33 9.95 -19.80 6.31
CA PHE A 33 11.19 -19.10 5.99
C PHE A 33 11.07 -17.57 6.07
N TRP A 34 12.21 -16.88 5.92
CA TRP A 34 12.36 -15.44 5.78
C TRP A 34 11.97 -14.67 7.05
N ASP A 35 11.08 -13.70 6.94
CA ASP A 35 10.71 -12.79 8.03
C ASP A 35 9.74 -13.42 9.03
N CYS A 36 9.10 -14.55 8.68
CA CYS A 36 8.09 -15.20 9.52
C CYS A 36 8.59 -15.57 10.93
N PRO A 37 9.77 -16.19 11.12
CA PRO A 37 10.32 -16.46 12.47
C PRO A 37 10.53 -15.21 13.29
N GLU A 38 10.97 -14.13 12.64
CA GLU A 38 11.19 -12.84 13.31
C GLU A 38 9.85 -12.25 13.78
N PHE A 39 8.82 -12.21 12.92
CA PHE A 39 7.51 -11.72 13.31
C PHE A 39 6.85 -12.55 14.41
N ILE A 40 7.02 -13.88 14.41
CA ILE A 40 6.54 -14.76 15.47
C ILE A 40 7.26 -14.43 16.79
N THR A 41 8.59 -14.32 16.78
CA THR A 41 9.40 -14.04 17.97
C THR A 41 9.11 -12.67 18.54
N THR A 42 9.13 -11.63 17.70
CA THR A 42 8.86 -10.25 18.12
C THR A 42 7.42 -10.08 18.60
N GLY A 43 6.46 -10.77 17.98
CA GLY A 43 5.07 -10.81 18.46
C GLY A 43 4.97 -11.48 19.83
N TYR A 44 5.54 -12.65 20.02
CA TYR A 44 5.48 -13.41 21.26
C TYR A 44 6.12 -12.66 22.45
N LYS A 45 7.30 -12.08 22.22
CA LYS A 45 8.10 -11.44 23.26
C LYS A 45 7.92 -9.92 23.34
N LEU A 46 7.18 -9.33 22.41
CA LEU A 46 7.09 -7.88 22.19
C LEU A 46 8.49 -7.27 22.06
N GLU A 47 9.29 -7.78 21.15
CA GLU A 47 10.65 -7.31 20.84
C GLU A 47 10.64 -6.44 19.57
N VAL A 48 11.77 -5.79 19.26
CA VAL A 48 11.86 -4.87 18.12
C VAL A 48 12.47 -5.56 16.91
N GLY A 49 11.65 -5.81 15.89
CA GLY A 49 12.08 -6.42 14.63
C GLY A 49 12.64 -5.40 13.62
N HIS A 50 12.81 -5.85 12.37
CA HIS A 50 13.41 -5.03 11.31
C HIS A 50 12.55 -3.81 10.92
N PRO A 51 13.19 -2.69 10.48
CA PRO A 51 12.50 -1.50 10.02
C PRO A 51 11.52 -1.74 8.86
N PRO A 52 10.36 -1.08 8.85
CA PRO A 52 9.94 -0.02 9.78
C PRO A 52 9.20 -0.53 11.02
N GLY A 53 9.25 -1.83 11.34
CA GLY A 53 8.50 -2.49 12.39
C GLY A 53 7.01 -2.66 12.06
N ALA A 54 6.35 -3.50 12.87
CA ALA A 54 4.93 -3.78 12.75
C ALA A 54 4.25 -3.84 14.13
N PRO A 55 4.21 -2.73 14.89
CA PRO A 55 3.81 -2.76 16.29
C PRO A 55 2.38 -3.25 16.51
N PHE A 56 1.44 -2.93 15.64
CA PHE A 56 0.07 -3.39 15.78
C PHE A 56 -0.08 -4.88 15.42
N PHE A 57 0.71 -5.37 14.46
CA PHE A 57 0.83 -6.82 14.21
C PHE A 57 1.39 -7.54 15.45
N MET A 58 2.48 -7.02 16.03
CA MET A 58 3.10 -7.58 17.23
C MET A 58 2.13 -7.69 18.41
N LEU A 59 1.35 -6.63 18.69
CA LEU A 59 0.33 -6.66 19.74
C LEU A 59 -0.72 -7.74 19.48
N THR A 60 -1.19 -7.88 18.24
CA THR A 60 -2.19 -8.87 17.86
C THR A 60 -1.60 -10.28 17.93
N ALA A 61 -0.37 -10.47 17.45
CA ALA A 61 0.35 -11.74 17.53
C ALA A 61 0.62 -12.15 18.98
N ASN A 62 0.98 -11.19 19.84
CA ASN A 62 1.11 -11.43 21.27
C ASN A 62 -0.20 -11.92 21.89
N LEU A 63 -1.33 -11.27 21.56
CA LEU A 63 -2.64 -11.72 22.03
C LEU A 63 -2.93 -13.18 21.61
N PHE A 64 -2.64 -13.52 20.36
CA PHE A 64 -2.84 -14.92 19.88
C PHE A 64 -1.89 -15.90 20.55
N SER A 65 -0.66 -15.51 20.86
CA SER A 65 0.28 -16.37 21.56
C SER A 65 -0.18 -16.76 22.97
N GLN A 66 -1.07 -15.96 23.59
CA GLN A 66 -1.64 -16.28 24.92
C GLN A 66 -2.66 -17.43 24.89
N PHE A 67 -3.10 -17.88 23.72
CA PHE A 67 -4.02 -19.04 23.62
C PHE A 67 -3.31 -20.39 23.84
N THR A 68 -2.00 -20.38 24.05
CA THR A 68 -1.24 -21.58 24.43
C THR A 68 -0.28 -21.30 25.58
N SER A 69 -0.10 -22.26 26.45
CA SER A 69 0.97 -22.23 27.48
C SER A 69 2.24 -22.95 27.02
N ASP A 70 2.20 -23.67 25.89
CA ASP A 70 3.33 -24.39 25.33
C ASP A 70 4.08 -23.50 24.31
N PRO A 71 5.34 -23.10 24.59
CA PRO A 71 6.12 -22.27 23.68
C PRO A 71 6.28 -22.89 22.28
N SER A 72 6.26 -24.21 22.14
CA SER A 72 6.36 -24.90 20.85
C SER A 72 5.15 -24.67 19.94
N GLN A 73 4.02 -24.26 20.50
CA GLN A 73 2.77 -24.00 19.77
C GLN A 73 2.57 -22.52 19.44
N VAL A 74 3.46 -21.63 19.90
CA VAL A 74 3.32 -20.18 19.67
C VAL A 74 3.30 -19.85 18.17
N ALA A 75 4.21 -20.44 17.39
CA ALA A 75 4.23 -20.25 15.94
C ALA A 75 2.87 -20.60 15.31
N ARG A 76 2.31 -21.73 15.67
CA ARG A 76 0.99 -22.17 15.18
C ARG A 76 -0.11 -21.19 15.57
N MET A 77 -0.08 -20.58 16.75
CA MET A 77 -1.08 -19.60 17.17
C MET A 77 -0.98 -18.31 16.34
N VAL A 78 0.24 -17.82 16.09
CA VAL A 78 0.45 -16.64 15.24
C VAL A 78 0.06 -16.92 13.78
N ASN A 79 0.40 -18.10 13.25
CA ASN A 79 -0.04 -18.53 11.93
C ASN A 79 -1.58 -18.63 11.86
N THR A 80 -2.24 -19.10 12.93
CA THR A 80 -3.71 -19.13 13.04
C THR A 80 -4.30 -17.71 12.99
N MET A 81 -3.65 -16.73 13.60
CA MET A 81 -4.04 -15.33 13.45
C MET A 81 -4.06 -14.92 11.97
N SER A 82 -3.01 -15.18 11.22
CA SER A 82 -2.94 -14.88 9.79
C SER A 82 -4.04 -15.58 8.99
N ALA A 83 -4.31 -16.85 9.28
CA ALA A 83 -5.39 -17.62 8.67
C ALA A 83 -6.77 -16.99 8.89
N LEU A 84 -7.08 -16.56 10.11
CA LEU A 84 -8.35 -15.92 10.45
C LEU A 84 -8.47 -14.51 9.86
N MET A 85 -7.38 -13.73 9.84
CA MET A 85 -7.34 -12.41 9.20
C MET A 85 -7.56 -12.53 7.69
N SER A 86 -6.96 -13.52 7.05
CA SER A 86 -7.17 -13.81 5.63
C SER A 86 -8.60 -14.26 5.33
N ALA A 87 -9.19 -15.12 6.16
CA ALA A 87 -10.59 -15.51 6.01
C ALA A 87 -11.54 -14.30 6.16
N ALA A 88 -11.25 -13.38 7.08
CA ALA A 88 -12.00 -12.13 7.20
C ALA A 88 -11.83 -11.25 5.95
N CYS A 89 -10.65 -11.20 5.33
CA CYS A 89 -10.44 -10.54 4.05
C CYS A 89 -11.39 -11.09 2.96
N ILE A 90 -11.59 -12.40 2.89
CA ILE A 90 -12.52 -13.05 1.95
C ILE A 90 -13.97 -12.65 2.22
N LEU A 91 -14.39 -12.52 3.46
CA LEU A 91 -15.72 -12.02 3.84
C LEU A 91 -15.96 -10.60 3.28
N PHE A 92 -15.02 -9.69 3.49
CA PHE A 92 -15.14 -8.33 3.00
C PHE A 92 -15.01 -8.22 1.48
N LEU A 93 -14.24 -9.09 0.84
CA LEU A 93 -14.20 -9.23 -0.61
C LEU A 93 -15.56 -9.65 -1.15
N PHE A 94 -16.17 -10.68 -0.57
CA PHE A 94 -17.52 -11.11 -0.95
C PHE A 94 -18.53 -9.97 -0.86
N TRP A 95 -18.55 -9.24 0.25
CA TRP A 95 -19.46 -8.10 0.41
C TRP A 95 -19.18 -6.95 -0.55
N SER A 96 -17.91 -6.72 -0.90
CA SER A 96 -17.53 -5.71 -1.89
C SER A 96 -18.01 -6.08 -3.28
N ILE A 97 -17.82 -7.33 -3.70
CA ILE A 97 -18.29 -7.84 -5.00
C ILE A 97 -19.82 -7.75 -5.07
N THR A 98 -20.54 -8.25 -4.07
CA THR A 98 -22.01 -8.24 -4.07
C THR A 98 -22.57 -6.82 -4.08
N HIS A 99 -21.90 -5.87 -3.41
CA HIS A 99 -22.28 -4.45 -3.46
C HIS A 99 -22.13 -3.88 -4.87
N LEU A 100 -20.98 -4.08 -5.51
CA LEU A 100 -20.70 -3.54 -6.85
C LEU A 100 -21.59 -4.19 -7.91
N VAL A 101 -21.76 -5.53 -7.88
CA VAL A 101 -22.63 -6.27 -8.80
C VAL A 101 -24.09 -5.84 -8.63
N LYS A 102 -24.55 -5.65 -7.38
CA LYS A 102 -25.91 -5.15 -7.12
C LYS A 102 -26.16 -3.81 -7.80
N LYS A 103 -25.22 -2.87 -7.74
CA LYS A 103 -25.37 -1.56 -8.39
C LYS A 103 -25.50 -1.66 -9.91
N LEU A 104 -24.88 -2.66 -10.54
CA LEU A 104 -24.93 -2.88 -11.99
C LEU A 104 -26.19 -3.63 -12.44
N ILE A 105 -26.71 -4.56 -11.59
CA ILE A 105 -27.87 -5.40 -11.92
C ILE A 105 -29.19 -4.79 -11.44
N CYS A 106 -29.15 -4.06 -10.32
CA CYS A 106 -30.32 -3.43 -9.69
C CYS A 106 -30.06 -1.96 -9.36
N PRO A 107 -29.81 -1.10 -10.36
CA PRO A 107 -29.42 0.31 -10.13
C PRO A 107 -30.50 1.11 -9.38
N ASP A 108 -31.77 0.76 -9.50
CA ASP A 108 -32.90 1.53 -8.92
C ASP A 108 -33.51 0.89 -7.67
N ASP A 109 -32.90 -0.17 -7.10
CA ASP A 109 -33.41 -0.95 -5.96
C ASP A 109 -34.87 -1.47 -6.12
N LYS A 110 -35.49 -1.34 -7.29
CA LYS A 110 -36.93 -1.49 -7.49
C LYS A 110 -37.44 -2.92 -7.46
N GLU A 111 -36.66 -3.92 -7.93
CA GLU A 111 -37.08 -5.31 -7.89
C GLU A 111 -35.90 -6.29 -7.72
N MET A 112 -35.79 -6.85 -6.55
CA MET A 112 -34.87 -7.96 -6.28
C MET A 112 -35.60 -9.28 -6.56
N THR A 113 -35.51 -9.76 -7.81
CA THR A 113 -36.02 -11.10 -8.16
C THR A 113 -35.09 -12.17 -7.65
N LEU A 114 -35.60 -13.43 -7.53
CA LEU A 114 -34.79 -14.58 -7.12
C LEU A 114 -33.58 -14.78 -8.06
N GLY A 115 -33.76 -14.64 -9.38
CA GLY A 115 -32.68 -14.74 -10.35
C GLY A 115 -31.58 -13.71 -10.12
N LYS A 116 -31.95 -12.43 -9.91
CA LYS A 116 -30.97 -11.37 -9.58
C LYS A 116 -30.25 -11.65 -8.26
N LEU A 117 -30.97 -12.14 -7.23
CA LEU A 117 -30.38 -12.50 -5.96
C LEU A 117 -29.32 -13.62 -6.13
N ILE A 118 -29.66 -14.70 -6.85
CA ILE A 118 -28.75 -15.80 -7.13
C ILE A 118 -27.53 -15.31 -7.91
N THR A 119 -27.73 -14.49 -8.93
CA THR A 119 -26.62 -13.90 -9.72
C THR A 119 -25.67 -13.09 -8.84
N ILE A 120 -26.19 -12.21 -7.99
CA ILE A 120 -25.34 -11.37 -7.10
C ILE A 120 -24.58 -12.24 -6.10
N MET A 121 -25.26 -13.22 -5.45
CA MET A 121 -24.63 -14.11 -4.48
C MET A 121 -23.58 -15.01 -5.14
N GLY A 122 -23.91 -15.59 -6.30
CA GLY A 122 -22.99 -16.42 -7.10
C GLY A 122 -21.75 -15.63 -7.55
N SER A 123 -21.93 -14.41 -8.02
CA SER A 123 -20.81 -13.53 -8.38
C SER A 123 -19.90 -13.27 -7.18
N GLY A 124 -20.47 -12.93 -6.02
CA GLY A 124 -19.72 -12.73 -4.80
C GLY A 124 -18.95 -13.96 -4.39
N LEU A 125 -19.59 -15.15 -4.43
CA LEU A 125 -19.00 -16.41 -4.00
C LEU A 125 -17.85 -16.84 -4.94
N VAL A 126 -18.05 -16.78 -6.26
CA VAL A 126 -17.01 -17.17 -7.24
C VAL A 126 -15.79 -16.26 -7.15
N GLY A 127 -15.98 -14.95 -7.09
CA GLY A 127 -14.84 -14.03 -6.95
C GLY A 127 -14.10 -14.20 -5.62
N ALA A 128 -14.84 -14.33 -4.51
CA ALA A 128 -14.26 -14.56 -3.18
C ALA A 128 -13.49 -15.88 -3.11
N LEU A 129 -14.07 -16.99 -3.61
CA LEU A 129 -13.41 -18.29 -3.59
C LEU A 129 -12.26 -18.40 -4.59
N ALA A 130 -12.33 -17.74 -5.74
CA ALA A 130 -11.18 -17.66 -6.66
C ALA A 130 -9.97 -17.02 -5.98
N TYR A 131 -10.19 -15.99 -5.16
CA TYR A 131 -9.11 -15.37 -4.38
C TYR A 131 -8.69 -16.23 -3.18
N THR A 132 -9.64 -16.91 -2.52
CA THR A 132 -9.35 -17.84 -1.41
C THR A 132 -8.30 -18.88 -1.78
N TRP A 133 -8.42 -19.45 -2.99
CA TRP A 133 -7.53 -20.50 -3.48
C TRP A 133 -6.49 -20.00 -4.48
N SER A 134 -6.29 -18.68 -4.59
CA SER A 134 -5.19 -18.13 -5.36
C SER A 134 -3.86 -18.42 -4.66
N ASP A 135 -2.84 -18.75 -5.44
CA ASP A 135 -1.55 -19.24 -4.95
C ASP A 135 -0.89 -18.27 -3.93
N THR A 136 -0.73 -17.02 -4.33
CA THR A 136 -0.12 -15.97 -3.50
C THR A 136 -0.86 -15.70 -2.19
N PHE A 137 -2.20 -15.61 -2.25
CA PHE A 137 -2.96 -15.26 -1.07
C PHE A 137 -3.06 -16.41 -0.08
N TRP A 138 -3.21 -17.66 -0.57
CA TRP A 138 -3.22 -18.84 0.28
C TRP A 138 -1.88 -19.03 0.99
N PHE A 139 -0.77 -18.85 0.28
CA PHE A 139 0.57 -18.90 0.89
C PHE A 139 0.70 -17.89 2.04
N SER A 140 0.33 -16.62 1.81
CA SER A 140 0.37 -15.60 2.86
C SER A 140 -0.60 -15.86 4.01
N ALA A 141 -1.68 -16.59 3.79
CA ALA A 141 -2.69 -16.87 4.80
C ALA A 141 -2.25 -17.89 5.85
N VAL A 142 -1.29 -18.76 5.54
CA VAL A 142 -0.90 -19.89 6.40
C VAL A 142 0.37 -19.66 7.22
N GLU A 143 0.97 -18.50 7.10
CA GLU A 143 2.21 -18.12 7.80
C GLU A 143 2.07 -16.82 8.60
N GLY A 144 2.89 -16.65 9.65
CA GLY A 144 2.85 -15.52 10.57
C GLY A 144 3.57 -14.29 10.02
N GLU A 145 3.08 -13.73 8.90
CA GLU A 145 3.61 -12.51 8.31
C GLU A 145 2.57 -11.39 8.22
N VAL A 146 3.02 -10.16 8.00
CA VAL A 146 2.20 -8.95 8.00
C VAL A 146 1.22 -8.86 6.81
N TYR A 147 1.45 -9.61 5.72
CA TYR A 147 0.72 -9.45 4.46
C TYR A 147 -0.73 -9.90 4.54
N ALA A 148 -1.02 -10.99 5.26
CA ALA A 148 -2.37 -11.45 5.55
C ALA A 148 -3.20 -10.37 6.25
N TYR A 149 -2.63 -9.78 7.29
CA TYR A 149 -3.28 -8.74 8.08
C TYR A 149 -3.43 -7.43 7.30
N SER A 150 -2.41 -7.04 6.54
CA SER A 150 -2.47 -5.88 5.63
C SER A 150 -3.57 -6.03 4.57
N SER A 151 -3.74 -7.24 4.01
CA SER A 151 -4.81 -7.53 3.05
C SER A 151 -6.19 -7.40 3.68
N LEU A 152 -6.36 -7.78 4.95
CA LEU A 152 -7.60 -7.54 5.68
C LEU A 152 -7.90 -6.04 5.79
N PHE A 153 -6.92 -5.20 6.18
CA PHE A 153 -7.12 -3.76 6.24
C PHE A 153 -7.54 -3.18 4.89
N THR A 154 -6.91 -3.61 3.81
CA THR A 154 -7.27 -3.24 2.43
C THR A 154 -8.73 -3.58 2.14
N ALA A 155 -9.15 -4.83 2.43
CA ALA A 155 -10.52 -5.28 2.19
C ALA A 155 -11.55 -4.54 3.03
N VAL A 156 -11.25 -4.30 4.32
CA VAL A 156 -12.16 -3.60 5.25
C VAL A 156 -12.33 -2.14 4.84
N VAL A 157 -11.25 -1.39 4.57
CA VAL A 157 -11.38 0.03 4.22
C VAL A 157 -12.08 0.20 2.86
N PHE A 158 -11.81 -0.68 1.91
CA PHE A 158 -12.51 -0.68 0.63
C PHE A 158 -14.02 -0.99 0.79
N TRP A 159 -14.37 -1.99 1.59
CA TRP A 159 -15.77 -2.28 1.90
C TRP A 159 -16.45 -1.11 2.66
N LEU A 160 -15.76 -0.48 3.61
CA LEU A 160 -16.30 0.64 4.39
C LEU A 160 -16.61 1.86 3.53
N ILE A 161 -15.79 2.18 2.52
CA ILE A 161 -16.10 3.29 1.62
C ILE A 161 -17.31 2.98 0.72
N LEU A 162 -17.45 1.73 0.27
CA LEU A 162 -18.66 1.28 -0.45
C LEU A 162 -19.90 1.33 0.47
N LYS A 163 -19.73 1.01 1.75
CA LYS A 163 -20.78 1.15 2.76
C LYS A 163 -21.16 2.62 2.98
N TRP A 164 -20.16 3.49 3.13
CA TRP A 164 -20.38 4.93 3.20
C TRP A 164 -21.14 5.46 1.98
N GLU A 165 -20.77 5.02 0.79
CA GLU A 165 -21.45 5.41 -0.46
C GLU A 165 -22.96 5.17 -0.40
N SER A 166 -23.38 4.06 0.22
CA SER A 166 -24.81 3.71 0.36
C SER A 166 -25.58 4.66 1.30
N VAL A 167 -24.90 5.25 2.29
CA VAL A 167 -25.49 6.07 3.34
C VAL A 167 -24.98 7.52 3.34
N ALA A 168 -24.27 7.93 2.30
CA ALA A 168 -23.56 9.22 2.23
C ALA A 168 -24.49 10.44 2.37
N ASN A 169 -25.79 10.30 2.07
CA ASN A 169 -26.80 11.35 2.18
C ASN A 169 -27.55 11.30 3.53
N GLU A 170 -27.27 10.31 4.38
CA GLU A 170 -27.87 10.20 5.72
C GLU A 170 -27.13 11.09 6.72
N PRO A 171 -27.82 11.54 7.80
CA PRO A 171 -27.18 12.24 8.91
C PRO A 171 -26.03 11.39 9.51
N HIS A 172 -24.95 12.05 9.91
CA HIS A 172 -23.78 11.42 10.52
C HIS A 172 -23.06 10.35 9.64
N SER A 173 -23.23 10.38 8.33
CA SER A 173 -22.53 9.47 7.42
C SER A 173 -21.00 9.60 7.49
N ASP A 174 -20.47 10.77 7.85
CA ASP A 174 -19.02 11.05 7.95
C ASP A 174 -18.31 10.16 8.98
N ARG A 175 -19.05 9.55 9.93
CA ARG A 175 -18.50 8.55 10.87
C ARG A 175 -17.78 7.39 10.20
N TRP A 176 -18.20 7.01 8.99
CA TRP A 176 -17.56 5.94 8.23
C TRP A 176 -16.20 6.39 7.68
N LEU A 177 -16.06 7.66 7.26
CA LEU A 177 -14.79 8.23 6.83
C LEU A 177 -13.81 8.32 8.00
N VAL A 178 -14.29 8.70 9.18
CA VAL A 178 -13.49 8.74 10.42
C VAL A 178 -13.03 7.33 10.83
N LEU A 179 -13.89 6.32 10.67
CA LEU A 179 -13.53 4.92 10.92
C LEU A 179 -12.48 4.42 9.89
N ILE A 180 -12.62 4.78 8.61
CA ILE A 180 -11.61 4.46 7.58
C ILE A 180 -10.27 5.07 7.97
N ALA A 181 -10.25 6.33 8.40
CA ALA A 181 -9.04 7.02 8.82
C ALA A 181 -8.38 6.32 10.04
N TYR A 182 -9.16 5.88 11.02
CA TYR A 182 -8.65 5.12 12.17
C TYR A 182 -7.99 3.81 11.75
N LEU A 183 -8.69 3.02 10.91
CA LEU A 183 -8.17 1.75 10.42
C LEU A 183 -6.94 1.96 9.52
N THR A 184 -6.90 3.05 8.75
CA THR A 184 -5.72 3.45 7.98
C THR A 184 -4.53 3.74 8.92
N GLY A 185 -4.75 4.47 10.02
CA GLY A 185 -3.73 4.70 11.04
C GLY A 185 -3.22 3.43 11.71
N LEU A 186 -4.12 2.50 12.08
CA LEU A 186 -3.74 1.18 12.61
C LEU A 186 -2.96 0.35 11.59
N SER A 187 -3.35 0.41 10.33
CA SER A 187 -2.68 -0.36 9.27
C SER A 187 -1.24 0.07 9.02
N ILE A 188 -0.88 1.33 9.31
CA ILE A 188 0.51 1.79 9.30
C ILE A 188 1.36 0.96 10.29
N GLY A 189 0.79 0.61 11.44
CA GLY A 189 1.41 -0.29 12.43
C GLY A 189 1.40 -1.78 12.06
N VAL A 190 0.95 -2.13 10.85
CA VAL A 190 1.05 -3.47 10.26
C VAL A 190 1.89 -3.42 8.99
N HIS A 191 1.42 -2.69 7.99
CA HIS A 191 2.15 -2.50 6.73
C HIS A 191 1.57 -1.33 5.92
N LEU A 192 2.43 -0.56 5.23
CA LEU A 192 2.05 0.64 4.49
C LEU A 192 1.26 0.38 3.19
N LEU A 193 1.17 -0.86 2.70
CA LEU A 193 0.48 -1.21 1.46
C LEU A 193 -0.99 -0.80 1.44
N ASN A 194 -1.66 -0.77 2.60
CA ASN A 194 -3.06 -0.32 2.67
C ASN A 194 -3.28 1.12 2.21
N LEU A 195 -2.26 2.00 2.34
CA LEU A 195 -2.37 3.39 1.89
C LEU A 195 -2.60 3.50 0.37
N LEU A 196 -2.24 2.49 -0.39
CA LEU A 196 -2.46 2.42 -1.84
C LEU A 196 -3.95 2.23 -2.24
N CYS A 197 -4.84 1.96 -1.26
CA CYS A 197 -6.28 2.00 -1.47
C CYS A 197 -6.85 3.43 -1.54
N ILE A 198 -6.14 4.44 -1.03
CA ILE A 198 -6.63 5.82 -0.94
C ILE A 198 -7.14 6.36 -2.28
N PRO A 199 -6.48 6.15 -3.44
CA PRO A 199 -7.01 6.61 -4.72
C PRO A 199 -8.38 6.03 -5.07
N ALA A 200 -8.60 4.73 -4.82
CA ALA A 200 -9.91 4.11 -5.01
C ALA A 200 -10.97 4.68 -4.05
N ILE A 201 -10.61 4.88 -2.77
CA ILE A 201 -11.48 5.48 -1.75
C ILE A 201 -11.90 6.89 -2.15
N VAL A 202 -10.94 7.72 -2.59
CA VAL A 202 -11.21 9.11 -3.03
C VAL A 202 -12.09 9.13 -4.27
N LEU A 203 -11.91 8.20 -5.22
CA LEU A 203 -12.79 8.12 -6.39
C LEU A 203 -14.23 7.74 -6.02
N VAL A 204 -14.44 6.80 -5.07
CA VAL A 204 -15.79 6.50 -4.55
C VAL A 204 -16.42 7.75 -3.96
N TYR A 205 -15.67 8.47 -3.11
CA TYR A 205 -16.13 9.73 -2.51
C TYR A 205 -16.47 10.77 -3.58
N TYR A 206 -15.59 10.97 -4.55
CA TYR A 206 -15.75 11.96 -5.61
C TYR A 206 -16.97 11.68 -6.48
N TYR A 207 -17.14 10.45 -6.97
CA TYR A 207 -18.27 10.07 -7.82
C TYR A 207 -19.60 10.13 -7.05
N LYS A 208 -19.62 9.79 -5.78
CA LYS A 208 -20.82 9.93 -4.95
C LYS A 208 -21.25 11.38 -4.77
N LYS A 209 -20.29 12.31 -4.67
CA LYS A 209 -20.58 13.75 -4.54
C LYS A 209 -20.83 14.45 -5.86
N ASN A 210 -20.35 13.90 -6.97
CA ASN A 210 -20.43 14.44 -8.32
C ASN A 210 -20.90 13.36 -9.30
N PRO A 211 -22.21 13.04 -9.36
CA PRO A 211 -22.73 12.00 -10.25
C PRO A 211 -22.39 12.25 -11.73
N ASP A 212 -22.41 13.52 -12.16
CA ASP A 212 -22.08 13.95 -13.53
C ASP A 212 -20.59 14.20 -13.75
N ALA A 213 -19.73 13.47 -13.03
CA ALA A 213 -18.28 13.64 -13.11
C ALA A 213 -17.76 13.37 -14.52
N ASN A 214 -16.97 14.30 -15.03
CA ASN A 214 -16.27 14.18 -16.30
C ASN A 214 -14.82 13.69 -16.11
N LEU A 215 -14.15 13.38 -17.22
CA LEU A 215 -12.75 12.90 -17.18
C LEU A 215 -11.81 13.87 -16.48
N LYS A 216 -11.93 15.18 -16.74
CA LYS A 216 -11.08 16.21 -16.10
C LYS A 216 -11.25 16.22 -14.59
N GLY A 217 -12.48 16.15 -14.09
CA GLY A 217 -12.77 16.09 -12.66
C GLY A 217 -12.25 14.79 -12.02
N SER A 218 -12.38 13.66 -12.71
CA SER A 218 -11.85 12.37 -12.25
C SER A 218 -10.32 12.38 -12.15
N LEU A 219 -9.64 12.96 -13.13
CA LEU A 219 -8.17 13.13 -13.08
C LEU A 219 -7.73 14.07 -11.96
N LEU A 220 -8.47 15.16 -11.70
CA LEU A 220 -8.18 16.04 -10.57
C LEU A 220 -8.39 15.34 -9.22
N ALA A 221 -9.46 14.54 -9.09
CA ALA A 221 -9.69 13.74 -7.89
C ALA A 221 -8.57 12.71 -7.67
N LEU A 222 -8.12 12.06 -8.73
CA LEU A 222 -6.99 11.13 -8.69
C LEU A 222 -5.70 11.85 -8.29
N THR A 223 -5.38 12.98 -8.89
CA THR A 223 -4.20 13.79 -8.51
C THR A 223 -4.28 14.21 -7.04
N GLY A 224 -5.45 14.67 -6.58
CA GLY A 224 -5.69 14.99 -5.17
C GLY A 224 -5.49 13.79 -4.25
N SER A 225 -5.88 12.59 -4.68
CA SER A 225 -5.63 11.36 -3.92
C SER A 225 -4.15 11.02 -3.80
N MET A 226 -3.37 11.24 -4.86
CA MET A 226 -1.91 11.04 -4.82
C MET A 226 -1.23 12.04 -3.88
N VAL A 227 -1.70 13.29 -3.87
CA VAL A 227 -1.25 14.30 -2.90
C VAL A 227 -1.59 13.87 -1.47
N LEU A 228 -2.78 13.29 -1.25
CA LEU A 228 -3.16 12.77 0.07
C LEU A 228 -2.28 11.60 0.51
N VAL A 229 -2.00 10.64 -0.37
CA VAL A 229 -1.04 9.54 -0.09
C VAL A 229 0.33 10.10 0.28
N ALA A 230 0.83 11.06 -0.51
CA ALA A 230 2.11 11.70 -0.25
C ALA A 230 2.11 12.48 1.08
N ALA A 231 1.01 13.17 1.41
CA ALA A 231 0.87 13.88 2.69
C ALA A 231 0.92 12.93 3.89
N VAL A 232 0.37 11.73 3.79
CA VAL A 232 0.48 10.72 4.86
C VAL A 232 1.88 10.14 4.92
N LEU A 233 2.42 9.63 3.80
CA LEU A 233 3.70 8.91 3.76
C LEU A 233 4.92 9.81 3.99
N TYR A 234 4.93 10.99 3.40
CA TYR A 234 6.09 11.91 3.42
C TYR A 234 5.85 13.15 4.28
N GLY A 235 4.59 13.41 4.67
CA GLY A 235 4.20 14.51 5.54
C GLY A 235 4.01 14.07 6.98
N ILE A 236 2.96 13.30 7.29
CA ILE A 236 2.60 12.97 8.68
C ILE A 236 3.63 12.05 9.32
N VAL A 237 3.96 10.91 8.70
CA VAL A 237 4.84 9.91 9.31
C VAL A 237 6.23 10.48 9.66
N PRO A 238 6.99 11.07 8.71
CA PRO A 238 8.29 11.68 9.04
C PRO A 238 8.17 13.06 9.68
N GLY A 239 7.08 13.79 9.46
CA GLY A 239 6.86 15.13 9.99
C GLY A 239 6.73 15.16 11.51
N VAL A 240 5.96 14.24 12.07
CA VAL A 240 5.81 14.08 13.53
C VAL A 240 7.17 13.83 14.19
N VAL A 241 7.97 12.96 13.60
CA VAL A 241 9.33 12.67 14.08
C VAL A 241 10.22 13.91 13.99
N LYS A 242 10.18 14.64 12.89
CA LYS A 242 10.99 15.84 12.66
C LYS A 242 10.67 16.95 13.65
N VAL A 243 9.39 17.30 13.80
CA VAL A 243 8.98 18.36 14.73
C VAL A 243 9.23 17.92 16.16
N GLY A 244 8.95 16.64 16.49
CA GLY A 244 9.30 16.06 17.78
C GLY A 244 10.79 16.18 18.09
N GLY A 245 11.66 15.90 17.12
CA GLY A 245 13.11 16.08 17.22
C GLY A 245 13.54 17.54 17.46
N TRP A 246 12.89 18.51 16.83
CA TRP A 246 13.15 19.94 17.12
C TRP A 246 12.81 20.32 18.56
N PHE A 247 11.67 19.84 19.07
CA PHE A 247 11.30 20.03 20.47
C PHE A 247 12.30 19.33 21.40
N GLU A 248 12.71 18.13 21.06
CA GLU A 248 13.65 17.36 21.87
C GLU A 248 15.00 18.10 21.98
N LEU A 249 15.57 18.55 20.88
CA LEU A 249 16.81 19.37 20.89
C LEU A 249 16.64 20.66 21.69
N LEU A 250 15.51 21.33 21.57
CA LEU A 250 15.25 22.57 22.32
C LEU A 250 15.23 22.30 23.83
N PHE A 251 14.55 21.28 24.28
CA PHE A 251 14.39 20.99 25.71
C PHE A 251 15.64 20.36 26.31
N VAL A 252 16.27 19.43 25.62
CA VAL A 252 17.45 18.72 26.14
C VAL A 252 18.71 19.58 25.97
N ASN A 253 19.04 20.00 24.75
CA ASN A 253 20.31 20.70 24.49
C ASN A 253 20.29 22.17 24.96
N SER A 254 19.16 22.89 24.80
CA SER A 254 19.11 24.31 25.16
C SER A 254 18.69 24.54 26.60
N PHE A 255 17.69 23.80 27.10
CA PHE A 255 17.21 23.97 28.48
C PHE A 255 17.87 23.01 29.48
N GLY A 256 18.64 22.00 29.01
CA GLY A 256 19.33 21.03 29.86
C GLY A 256 18.38 20.11 30.63
N MET A 257 17.23 19.78 30.04
CA MET A 257 16.25 18.87 30.59
C MET A 257 16.62 17.40 30.27
N PRO A 258 16.08 16.42 30.98
CA PRO A 258 16.33 15.00 30.69
C PRO A 258 15.86 14.59 29.29
N PHE A 259 16.45 13.52 28.73
CA PHE A 259 16.02 12.93 27.47
C PHE A 259 14.52 12.65 27.44
N ASN A 260 13.93 12.78 26.26
CA ASN A 260 12.50 12.63 25.94
C ASN A 260 11.58 13.71 26.55
N SER A 261 12.09 14.71 27.27
CA SER A 261 11.26 15.79 27.83
C SER A 261 10.64 16.66 26.73
N GLY A 262 11.39 16.98 25.69
CA GLY A 262 10.91 17.75 24.55
C GLY A 262 9.85 16.98 23.74
N LEU A 263 10.07 15.67 23.55
CA LEU A 263 9.11 14.80 22.88
C LEU A 263 7.76 14.74 23.63
N ILE A 264 7.78 14.61 24.97
CA ILE A 264 6.56 14.59 25.78
C ILE A 264 5.78 15.91 25.63
N VAL A 265 6.48 17.05 25.74
CA VAL A 265 5.84 18.38 25.54
C VAL A 265 5.25 18.50 24.15
N TYR A 266 5.98 18.07 23.12
CA TYR A 266 5.49 18.08 21.74
C TYR A 266 4.21 17.24 21.57
N ILE A 267 4.16 16.03 22.10
CA ILE A 267 2.98 15.15 21.99
C ILE A 267 1.76 15.81 22.66
N ILE A 268 1.95 16.43 23.82
CA ILE A 268 0.88 17.16 24.52
C ILE A 268 0.39 18.35 23.68
N LEU A 269 1.30 19.14 23.09
CA LEU A 269 0.95 20.29 22.26
C LEU A 269 0.29 19.86 20.94
N LEU A 270 0.75 18.79 20.33
CA LEU A 270 0.11 18.22 19.13
C LEU A 270 -1.32 17.78 19.43
N ALA A 271 -1.53 17.01 20.51
CA ALA A 271 -2.85 16.59 20.92
C ALA A 271 -3.77 17.80 21.23
N ALA A 272 -3.26 18.78 21.96
CA ALA A 272 -3.99 20.02 22.26
C ALA A 272 -4.36 20.79 20.98
N SER A 273 -3.46 20.88 20.01
CA SER A 273 -3.71 21.56 18.73
C SER A 273 -4.83 20.88 17.93
N ILE A 274 -4.82 19.54 17.87
CA ILE A 274 -5.85 18.74 17.20
C ILE A 274 -7.22 18.94 17.90
N ILE A 275 -7.26 18.83 19.22
CA ILE A 275 -8.48 19.02 20.02
C ILE A 275 -9.02 20.44 19.83
N TRP A 276 -8.16 21.45 19.86
CA TRP A 276 -8.56 22.82 19.60
C TRP A 276 -9.12 23.00 18.18
N GLY A 277 -8.48 22.44 17.17
CA GLY A 277 -8.97 22.48 15.80
C GLY A 277 -10.34 21.81 15.63
N VAL A 278 -10.54 20.63 16.23
CA VAL A 278 -11.84 19.92 16.25
C VAL A 278 -12.91 20.77 16.96
N TYR A 279 -12.59 21.36 18.10
CA TYR A 279 -13.53 22.22 18.85
C TYR A 279 -13.96 23.46 18.05
N GLU A 280 -13.00 24.21 17.47
CA GLU A 280 -13.30 25.42 16.70
C GLU A 280 -14.09 25.11 15.41
N SER A 281 -13.76 24.02 14.73
CA SER A 281 -14.47 23.61 13.51
C SER A 281 -15.85 23.02 13.79
N TYR A 282 -16.08 22.45 14.99
CA TYR A 282 -17.39 21.96 15.42
C TYR A 282 -18.31 23.09 15.87
N THR A 283 -17.78 24.05 16.65
CA THR A 283 -18.60 25.13 17.22
C THR A 283 -18.88 26.26 16.24
N GLU A 284 -18.10 26.40 15.21
CA GLU A 284 -18.18 27.43 14.13
C GLU A 284 -18.28 28.89 14.64
N LYS A 285 -17.87 29.16 15.89
CA LYS A 285 -18.01 30.49 16.51
C LYS A 285 -17.21 31.58 15.81
N SER A 286 -16.06 31.22 15.23
CA SER A 286 -15.18 32.18 14.57
C SER A 286 -14.40 31.53 13.44
N ARG A 287 -14.63 31.95 12.20
CA ARG A 287 -13.88 31.49 11.03
C ARG A 287 -12.39 31.71 11.19
N LYS A 288 -11.98 32.85 11.74
CA LYS A 288 -10.58 33.17 11.98
C LYS A 288 -9.90 32.17 12.91
N ARG A 289 -10.54 31.86 14.06
CA ARG A 289 -9.99 30.89 15.03
C ARG A 289 -9.92 29.48 14.44
N MET A 290 -10.95 29.07 13.71
CA MET A 290 -11.00 27.77 13.03
C MET A 290 -9.85 27.64 12.01
N ASN A 291 -9.60 28.66 11.19
CA ASN A 291 -8.50 28.66 10.23
C ASN A 291 -7.14 28.61 10.91
N ILE A 292 -6.93 29.40 11.99
CA ILE A 292 -5.67 29.40 12.75
C ILE A 292 -5.44 28.05 13.41
N SER A 293 -6.43 27.46 14.08
CA SER A 293 -6.28 26.16 14.73
C SER A 293 -5.97 25.05 13.75
N PHE A 294 -6.58 25.07 12.56
CA PHE A 294 -6.25 24.14 11.48
C PHE A 294 -4.79 24.32 11.00
N MET A 295 -4.34 25.55 10.76
CA MET A 295 -2.95 25.81 10.35
C MET A 295 -1.94 25.36 11.42
N VAL A 296 -2.22 25.63 12.68
CA VAL A 296 -1.38 25.19 13.81
C VAL A 296 -1.29 23.67 13.85
N THR A 297 -2.41 22.97 13.67
CA THR A 297 -2.43 21.50 13.63
C THR A 297 -1.58 20.97 12.47
N ILE A 298 -1.71 21.54 11.25
CA ILE A 298 -0.91 21.15 10.08
C ILE A 298 0.59 21.39 10.32
N ALA A 299 0.94 22.51 10.95
CA ALA A 299 2.33 22.81 11.32
C ALA A 299 2.87 21.82 12.36
N MET A 300 2.09 21.54 13.42
CA MET A 300 2.49 20.61 14.48
C MET A 300 2.65 19.17 13.96
N LEU A 301 1.87 18.74 12.95
CA LEU A 301 2.05 17.45 12.28
C LEU A 301 3.32 17.38 11.41
N GLY A 302 3.99 18.51 11.18
CA GLY A 302 5.21 18.55 10.38
C GLY A 302 4.99 18.45 8.87
N ILE A 303 3.74 18.35 8.39
CA ILE A 303 3.41 18.16 6.96
C ILE A 303 4.09 19.18 6.04
N PRO A 304 4.18 20.49 6.39
CA PRO A 304 4.80 21.48 5.52
C PRO A 304 6.33 21.44 5.47
N PHE A 305 6.97 20.77 6.44
CA PHE A 305 8.42 20.84 6.62
C PHE A 305 9.12 19.69 5.89
N TYR A 306 9.54 19.93 4.67
CA TYR A 306 10.28 18.97 3.86
C TYR A 306 11.79 19.25 3.89
N GLY A 307 12.62 18.19 3.83
CA GLY A 307 14.08 18.33 3.89
C GLY A 307 14.63 18.45 5.33
N TYR A 308 15.75 19.10 5.52
CA TYR A 308 16.43 19.23 6.82
C TYR A 308 17.03 20.66 6.99
N GLY A 309 17.40 20.99 8.22
CA GLY A 309 18.01 22.28 8.55
C GLY A 309 17.09 23.49 8.28
N TRP A 310 17.68 24.65 8.08
CA TRP A 310 16.98 25.89 7.86
C TRP A 310 16.14 25.92 6.57
N SER A 311 16.54 25.18 5.55
CA SER A 311 15.76 25.07 4.30
C SER A 311 14.40 24.42 4.54
N SER A 312 14.33 23.42 5.40
CA SER A 312 13.06 22.78 5.78
C SER A 312 12.11 23.74 6.48
N ALA A 313 12.63 24.55 7.41
CA ALA A 313 11.85 25.57 8.10
C ALA A 313 11.33 26.65 7.12
N LEU A 314 12.17 27.12 6.20
CA LEU A 314 11.79 28.10 5.19
C LEU A 314 10.70 27.57 4.25
N ILE A 315 10.85 26.35 3.74
CA ILE A 315 9.84 25.68 2.89
C ILE A 315 8.53 25.58 3.68
N GLY A 316 8.58 25.15 4.94
CA GLY A 316 7.41 25.03 5.80
C GLY A 316 6.69 26.36 6.00
N ILE A 317 7.41 27.43 6.25
CA ILE A 317 6.84 28.79 6.39
C ILE A 317 6.17 29.25 5.09
N ILE A 318 6.78 28.98 3.93
CA ILE A 318 6.21 29.32 2.62
C ILE A 318 4.90 28.53 2.40
N ILE A 319 4.89 27.23 2.65
CA ILE A 319 3.69 26.37 2.48
C ILE A 319 2.58 26.82 3.44
N LEU A 320 2.91 27.11 4.70
CA LEU A 320 1.94 27.65 5.67
C LEU A 320 1.44 29.04 5.26
N GLY A 321 2.30 29.89 4.69
CA GLY A 321 1.92 31.17 4.14
C GLY A 321 0.90 31.04 3.00
N ILE A 322 1.16 30.16 2.05
CA ILE A 322 0.23 29.86 0.93
C ILE A 322 -1.10 29.33 1.46
N LEU A 323 -1.07 28.38 2.40
CA LEU A 323 -2.27 27.85 3.04
C LEU A 323 -3.02 28.96 3.79
N GLY A 324 -2.29 29.85 4.49
CA GLY A 324 -2.86 31.01 5.18
C GLY A 324 -3.56 31.95 4.21
N VAL A 325 -2.89 32.35 3.13
CA VAL A 325 -3.50 33.18 2.08
C VAL A 325 -4.78 32.56 1.57
N TYR A 326 -4.78 31.26 1.26
CA TYR A 326 -5.96 30.54 0.79
C TYR A 326 -7.10 30.54 1.82
N LEU A 327 -6.82 30.25 3.10
CA LEU A 327 -7.83 30.13 4.16
C LEU A 327 -8.42 31.49 4.57
N PHE A 328 -7.64 32.58 4.45
CA PHE A 328 -8.08 33.93 4.84
C PHE A 328 -8.52 34.82 3.67
N ALA A 329 -8.32 34.36 2.41
CA ALA A 329 -8.79 35.10 1.25
C ALA A 329 -10.32 35.17 1.25
N ASP A 330 -10.86 36.30 0.77
CA ASP A 330 -12.29 36.48 0.55
C ASP A 330 -12.72 35.77 -0.76
N LEU A 331 -12.74 34.45 -0.70
CA LEU A 331 -13.10 33.60 -1.82
C LEU A 331 -14.61 33.38 -1.93
N ASN A 332 -15.10 33.22 -3.16
CA ASN A 332 -16.48 32.79 -3.37
C ASN A 332 -16.74 31.53 -2.56
N LYS A 333 -17.93 31.40 -1.96
CA LYS A 333 -18.36 30.24 -1.11
C LYS A 333 -18.08 28.89 -1.78
N LYS A 334 -18.11 28.82 -3.10
CA LYS A 334 -17.80 27.62 -3.88
C LYS A 334 -16.36 27.11 -3.66
N TYR A 335 -15.41 28.01 -3.40
CA TYR A 335 -13.99 27.67 -3.24
C TYR A 335 -13.53 27.70 -1.78
N GLN A 336 -14.39 28.13 -0.87
CA GLN A 336 -14.10 28.08 0.56
C GLN A 336 -14.27 26.67 1.10
N ILE A 337 -13.32 26.19 1.90
CA ILE A 337 -13.47 24.93 2.63
C ILE A 337 -14.54 25.11 3.71
N SER A 338 -15.57 24.25 3.70
CA SER A 338 -16.63 24.32 4.72
C SER A 338 -16.12 23.93 6.11
N ALA A 339 -16.75 24.44 7.16
CA ALA A 339 -16.42 24.04 8.54
C ALA A 339 -16.60 22.53 8.76
N ARG A 340 -17.64 21.94 8.17
CA ARG A 340 -17.84 20.49 8.19
C ARG A 340 -16.65 19.73 7.56
N THR A 341 -16.14 20.18 6.42
CA THR A 341 -14.99 19.56 5.77
C THR A 341 -13.73 19.67 6.64
N LEU A 342 -13.47 20.84 7.24
CA LEU A 342 -12.34 21.01 8.16
C LEU A 342 -12.49 20.13 9.40
N ASN A 343 -13.69 20.04 9.97
CA ASN A 343 -13.96 19.21 11.13
C ASN A 343 -13.75 17.72 10.81
N THR A 344 -14.33 17.23 9.71
CA THR A 344 -14.14 15.83 9.30
C THR A 344 -12.67 15.53 9.02
N SER A 345 -11.93 16.44 8.37
CA SER A 345 -10.49 16.28 8.12
C SER A 345 -9.69 16.20 9.42
N LEU A 346 -9.96 17.07 10.38
CA LEU A 346 -9.30 17.05 11.71
C LEU A 346 -9.64 15.79 12.50
N LEU A 347 -10.88 15.32 12.45
CA LEU A 347 -11.28 14.04 13.06
C LEU A 347 -10.55 12.86 12.39
N CYS A 348 -10.42 12.86 11.05
CA CYS A 348 -9.67 11.85 10.34
C CYS A 348 -8.18 11.88 10.73
N ILE A 349 -7.56 13.06 10.80
CA ILE A 349 -6.18 13.24 11.26
C ILE A 349 -6.02 12.71 12.69
N MET A 350 -6.92 13.09 13.60
CA MET A 350 -6.90 12.60 14.98
C MET A 350 -6.93 11.08 15.03
N MET A 351 -7.79 10.46 14.26
CA MET A 351 -7.93 9.00 14.23
C MET A 351 -6.75 8.29 13.58
N ILE A 352 -6.15 8.88 12.53
CA ILE A 352 -4.87 8.39 11.98
C ILE A 352 -3.78 8.42 13.06
N MET A 353 -3.67 9.53 13.81
CA MET A 353 -2.69 9.67 14.88
C MET A 353 -2.92 8.68 16.02
N VAL A 354 -4.18 8.42 16.40
CA VAL A 354 -4.51 7.39 17.40
C VAL A 354 -4.09 6.00 16.91
N GLY A 355 -4.33 5.65 15.66
CA GLY A 355 -3.86 4.37 15.10
C GLY A 355 -2.32 4.28 15.02
N TYR A 356 -1.70 5.35 14.54
CA TYR A 356 -0.24 5.46 14.40
C TYR A 356 0.50 5.46 15.75
N SER A 357 -0.16 5.84 16.85
CA SER A 357 0.43 5.82 18.19
C SER A 357 0.87 4.43 18.65
N SER A 358 0.48 3.36 17.95
CA SER A 358 1.02 2.01 18.17
C SER A 358 2.55 1.94 18.07
N TYR A 359 3.19 2.86 17.33
CA TYR A 359 4.65 2.98 17.26
C TYR A 359 5.32 3.36 18.58
N ALA A 360 4.57 3.89 19.56
CA ALA A 360 5.10 4.09 20.91
C ALA A 360 5.58 2.76 21.53
N LEU A 361 4.97 1.62 21.14
CA LEU A 361 5.43 0.29 21.59
C LEU A 361 6.88 0.02 21.18
N ILE A 362 7.28 0.40 19.97
CA ILE A 362 8.65 0.19 19.47
C ILE A 362 9.66 0.90 20.37
N VAL A 363 9.43 2.20 20.65
CA VAL A 363 10.31 3.00 21.52
C VAL A 363 10.33 2.43 22.94
N ILE A 364 9.18 2.10 23.52
CA ILE A 364 9.07 1.54 24.88
C ILE A 364 9.83 0.21 24.99
N ARG A 365 9.75 -0.64 23.97
CA ARG A 365 10.41 -1.95 24.00
C ARG A 365 11.90 -1.85 23.71
N SER A 366 12.32 -0.94 22.84
CA SER A 366 13.73 -0.66 22.60
C SER A 366 14.41 -0.12 23.86
N THR A 367 13.82 0.86 24.56
CA THR A 367 14.37 1.37 25.83
C THR A 367 14.43 0.30 26.95
N ALA A 368 13.69 -0.80 26.83
CA ALA A 368 13.76 -1.93 27.75
C ALA A 368 14.90 -2.92 27.41
N ASN A 369 15.71 -2.66 26.39
CA ASN A 369 16.82 -3.48 25.92
C ASN A 369 16.43 -4.95 25.75
N THR A 370 15.43 -5.20 24.90
CA THR A 370 14.98 -6.56 24.59
C THR A 370 16.06 -7.33 23.83
N PRO A 371 16.10 -8.68 23.90
CA PRO A 371 17.10 -9.49 23.20
C PRO A 371 17.16 -9.23 21.68
N MET A 372 16.00 -9.02 21.04
CA MET A 372 15.92 -8.53 19.67
C MET A 372 15.52 -7.05 19.72
N ASP A 373 16.44 -6.18 19.33
CA ASP A 373 16.26 -4.72 19.29
C ASP A 373 16.98 -4.14 18.07
N GLN A 374 16.37 -4.36 16.89
CA GLN A 374 17.01 -3.94 15.63
C GLN A 374 17.03 -2.42 15.50
N ASN A 375 18.21 -1.89 15.24
CA ASN A 375 18.52 -0.46 15.11
C ASN A 375 18.24 0.38 16.39
N SER A 376 17.92 -0.23 17.51
CA SER A 376 17.72 0.42 18.82
C SER A 376 16.99 1.77 18.75
N PRO A 377 15.70 1.79 18.31
CA PRO A 377 14.91 3.03 18.15
C PRO A 377 14.44 3.57 19.51
N GLU A 378 15.38 3.92 20.40
CA GLU A 378 15.14 4.34 21.78
C GLU A 378 14.66 5.78 21.94
N ASP A 379 14.91 6.61 20.94
CA ASP A 379 14.55 8.02 20.95
C ASP A 379 13.99 8.46 19.61
N ILE A 380 13.59 9.75 19.52
CA ILE A 380 12.91 10.28 18.34
C ILE A 380 13.81 10.29 17.08
N PHE A 381 15.14 10.39 17.21
CA PHE A 381 16.07 10.43 16.09
C PHE A 381 16.29 9.04 15.52
N THR A 382 16.62 8.08 16.39
CA THR A 382 16.80 6.68 16.02
C THR A 382 15.49 6.06 15.53
N LEU A 383 14.33 6.45 16.11
CA LEU A 383 13.02 6.09 15.57
C LEU A 383 12.81 6.66 14.15
N GLY A 384 13.29 7.87 13.88
CA GLY A 384 13.22 8.47 12.56
C GLY A 384 13.99 7.68 11.50
N GLU A 385 15.19 7.23 11.80
CA GLU A 385 16.01 6.37 10.93
C GLU A 385 15.37 4.99 10.73
N TYR A 386 14.82 4.42 11.79
CA TYR A 386 14.09 3.16 11.78
C TYR A 386 12.85 3.22 10.85
N LEU A 387 12.00 4.23 11.02
CA LEU A 387 10.83 4.45 10.18
C LEU A 387 11.20 4.77 8.73
N GLY A 388 12.30 5.52 8.52
CA GLY A 388 12.86 5.85 7.21
C GLY A 388 13.48 4.65 6.50
N ARG A 389 13.66 3.49 7.17
CA ARG A 389 14.31 2.30 6.62
C ARG A 389 15.71 2.58 6.07
N GLU A 390 16.46 3.46 6.71
CA GLU A 390 17.70 4.00 6.19
C GLU A 390 18.79 2.94 5.97
N GLN A 391 18.79 1.87 6.77
CA GLN A 391 19.70 0.73 6.60
C GLN A 391 19.63 0.06 5.22
N TYR A 392 18.52 0.21 4.50
CA TYR A 392 18.33 -0.40 3.16
C TYR A 392 18.77 0.50 2.01
N GLY A 393 19.27 1.70 2.31
CA GLY A 393 19.69 2.69 1.33
C GLY A 393 18.53 3.29 0.53
N THR A 394 18.88 4.09 -0.47
CA THR A 394 17.93 4.76 -1.35
C THR A 394 17.96 4.16 -2.75
N ARG A 395 16.80 4.20 -3.43
CA ARG A 395 16.64 3.74 -4.81
C ARG A 395 16.17 4.92 -5.67
N PRO A 396 16.87 5.25 -6.75
CA PRO A 396 16.44 6.32 -7.63
C PRO A 396 15.18 5.89 -8.39
N LEU A 397 14.12 6.72 -8.35
CA LEU A 397 12.84 6.41 -9.02
C LEU A 397 12.64 7.21 -10.30
N PHE A 398 12.88 8.51 -10.27
CA PHE A 398 12.58 9.43 -11.38
C PHE A 398 13.84 9.92 -12.09
N TYR A 399 14.90 10.18 -11.35
CA TYR A 399 16.17 10.64 -11.85
C TYR A 399 17.29 10.16 -10.94
N GLY A 400 18.40 9.69 -11.49
CA GLY A 400 19.54 9.24 -10.72
C GLY A 400 20.51 8.36 -11.51
N GLN A 401 21.42 7.73 -10.78
CA GLN A 401 22.51 6.93 -11.33
C GLN A 401 22.01 5.64 -12.01
N THR A 402 22.87 5.13 -12.90
CA THR A 402 22.83 3.77 -13.45
C THR A 402 23.84 2.88 -12.74
N TYR A 403 23.80 1.57 -12.99
CA TYR A 403 24.79 0.64 -12.44
C TYR A 403 26.24 0.94 -12.85
N ALA A 404 26.43 1.62 -13.98
CA ALA A 404 27.73 1.98 -14.52
C ALA A 404 28.17 3.40 -14.18
N SER A 405 27.31 4.19 -13.52
CA SER A 405 27.59 5.58 -13.17
C SER A 405 28.73 5.69 -12.17
N LYS A 406 29.61 6.63 -12.38
CA LYS A 406 30.72 6.93 -11.46
C LYS A 406 30.37 8.09 -10.56
N PRO A 407 30.76 8.06 -9.26
CA PRO A 407 30.65 9.24 -8.40
C PRO A 407 31.40 10.42 -9.01
N ALA A 408 30.78 11.59 -9.01
CA ALA A 408 31.45 12.81 -9.46
C ALA A 408 32.63 13.13 -8.53
N LEU A 409 33.70 13.63 -9.14
CA LEU A 409 34.90 14.02 -8.45
C LEU A 409 35.08 15.53 -8.54
N LYS A 410 35.74 16.12 -7.55
CA LYS A 410 36.16 17.53 -7.52
C LYS A 410 37.59 17.62 -7.00
N GLU A 411 38.32 18.58 -7.50
CA GLU A 411 39.67 18.89 -7.02
C GLU A 411 39.56 19.84 -5.81
N VAL A 412 40.20 19.47 -4.71
CA VAL A 412 40.29 20.25 -3.48
C VAL A 412 41.72 20.17 -2.98
N ASP A 413 42.38 21.31 -2.84
CA ASP A 413 43.77 21.44 -2.37
C ASP A 413 44.79 20.56 -3.11
N GLY A 414 44.60 20.41 -4.43
CA GLY A 414 45.43 19.56 -5.30
C GLY A 414 45.20 18.05 -5.17
N GLY A 415 44.19 17.64 -4.39
CA GLY A 415 43.74 16.25 -4.25
C GLY A 415 42.38 16.03 -4.91
N CYS A 416 42.16 14.79 -5.38
CA CYS A 416 40.90 14.39 -5.99
C CYS A 416 39.98 13.76 -4.94
N VAL A 417 38.83 14.34 -4.69
CA VAL A 417 37.85 13.87 -3.72
C VAL A 417 36.47 13.70 -4.35
N TYR A 418 35.63 12.87 -3.75
CA TYR A 418 34.25 12.71 -4.22
C TYR A 418 33.45 14.03 -4.03
N ASP A 419 32.70 14.42 -5.03
CA ASP A 419 31.73 15.53 -4.89
C ASP A 419 30.48 14.99 -4.18
N VAL A 420 30.39 15.33 -2.91
CA VAL A 420 29.30 14.94 -2.03
C VAL A 420 28.55 16.15 -1.53
N THR A 421 27.25 15.98 -1.27
CA THR A 421 26.42 16.95 -0.58
C THR A 421 26.21 16.46 0.85
N GLU A 422 26.45 17.34 1.82
CA GLU A 422 26.10 17.04 3.21
C GLU A 422 24.58 17.00 3.36
N GLY A 423 24.10 15.89 3.88
CA GLY A 423 22.71 15.62 4.16
C GLY A 423 22.30 15.96 5.60
N ALA A 424 21.25 15.30 6.08
CA ALA A 424 20.73 15.51 7.43
C ALA A 424 21.79 15.16 8.50
N PRO A 425 21.84 15.90 9.62
CA PRO A 425 22.66 15.54 10.77
C PRO A 425 22.12 14.28 11.43
N VAL A 426 23.01 13.38 11.86
CA VAL A 426 22.74 12.21 12.66
C VAL A 426 23.03 12.53 14.10
N TYR A 427 22.00 12.53 14.93
CA TYR A 427 22.09 12.83 16.34
C TYR A 427 22.26 11.54 17.15
N GLN A 428 23.11 11.59 18.17
CA GLN A 428 23.29 10.53 19.16
C GLN A 428 23.28 11.13 20.56
N ARG A 429 22.81 10.34 21.54
CA ARG A 429 22.93 10.71 22.95
C ARG A 429 24.41 10.78 23.32
N LYS A 430 24.83 11.91 23.85
CA LYS A 430 26.20 12.07 24.33
C LYS A 430 26.39 11.24 25.61
N GLU A 431 27.45 10.44 25.65
CA GLU A 431 27.84 9.75 26.87
C GLU A 431 28.32 10.75 27.93
N LYS A 432 27.81 10.61 29.15
CA LYS A 432 28.19 11.48 30.26
C LYS A 432 29.59 11.15 30.78
N ALA A 433 30.46 12.12 30.83
CA ALA A 433 31.78 11.96 31.45
C ALA A 433 31.69 11.87 32.98
N THR A 434 30.67 12.52 33.58
CA THR A 434 30.37 12.45 35.01
C THR A 434 28.86 12.30 35.23
N PRO A 435 28.42 11.67 36.36
CA PRO A 435 27.00 11.51 36.66
C PRO A 435 26.18 12.81 36.72
N ASP A 436 26.85 13.92 37.06
CA ASP A 436 26.22 15.24 37.20
C ASP A 436 26.12 16.00 35.86
N GLU A 437 26.70 15.48 34.78
CA GLU A 437 26.60 16.08 33.46
C GLU A 437 25.15 16.02 32.95
N LYS A 438 24.66 17.14 32.38
CA LYS A 438 23.32 17.20 31.81
C LYS A 438 23.21 16.34 30.56
N ASP A 439 22.02 15.81 30.32
CA ASP A 439 21.70 15.13 29.08
C ASP A 439 21.91 16.07 27.87
N SER A 440 22.46 15.54 26.80
CA SER A 440 22.59 16.28 25.53
C SER A 440 22.69 15.33 24.36
N TYR A 441 22.30 15.82 23.20
CA TYR A 441 22.54 15.16 21.90
C TYR A 441 23.70 15.85 21.20
N GLU A 442 24.54 15.06 20.54
CA GLU A 442 25.61 15.55 19.68
C GLU A 442 25.41 15.07 18.24
N VAL A 443 25.93 15.83 17.29
CA VAL A 443 25.96 15.43 15.87
C VAL A 443 27.23 14.61 15.65
N VAL A 444 27.07 13.31 15.46
CA VAL A 444 28.19 12.39 15.23
C VAL A 444 28.69 12.38 13.78
N ARG A 445 27.78 12.65 12.85
CA ARG A 445 28.07 12.75 11.41
C ARG A 445 26.92 13.41 10.67
N HIS A 446 27.16 13.80 9.42
CA HIS A 446 26.11 14.12 8.47
C HIS A 446 25.95 12.98 7.47
N LYS A 447 24.74 12.76 7.00
CA LYS A 447 24.48 11.84 5.88
C LYS A 447 25.21 12.38 4.66
N THR A 448 25.69 11.48 3.82
CA THR A 448 26.45 11.87 2.63
C THR A 448 25.69 11.42 1.39
N ASP A 449 25.31 12.39 0.57
CA ASP A 449 24.69 12.14 -0.71
C ASP A 449 25.74 12.31 -1.83
N TYR A 450 26.10 11.21 -2.49
CA TYR A 450 27.02 11.20 -3.62
C TYR A 450 26.36 11.79 -4.86
N LYS A 451 27.03 12.75 -5.48
CA LYS A 451 26.66 13.15 -6.84
C LYS A 451 27.26 12.17 -7.83
N TYR A 452 26.53 11.85 -8.87
CA TYR A 452 27.00 10.98 -9.93
C TYR A 452 27.22 11.77 -11.22
N ALA A 453 28.32 11.45 -11.92
CA ALA A 453 28.67 12.12 -13.17
C ALA A 453 27.67 11.80 -14.30
N GLN A 454 27.11 10.59 -14.28
CA GLN A 454 26.13 10.16 -15.27
C GLN A 454 24.82 9.84 -14.56
N ASN A 455 23.74 10.52 -14.94
CA ASN A 455 22.40 10.27 -14.45
C ASN A 455 21.44 10.08 -15.63
N MET A 456 20.34 9.38 -15.38
CA MET A 456 19.29 9.21 -16.38
C MET A 456 17.89 9.42 -15.77
N LEU A 457 16.92 9.66 -16.64
CA LEU A 457 15.51 9.68 -16.26
C LEU A 457 15.01 8.25 -16.08
N PHE A 458 14.18 8.03 -15.05
CA PHE A 458 13.53 6.77 -14.76
C PHE A 458 14.52 5.59 -14.70
N PRO A 459 15.57 5.64 -13.85
CA PRO A 459 16.59 4.62 -13.78
C PRO A 459 16.06 3.31 -13.19
N ARG A 460 16.14 2.24 -13.97
CA ARG A 460 15.71 0.89 -13.55
C ARG A 460 16.90 -0.03 -13.26
N MET A 461 18.00 0.17 -13.96
CA MET A 461 19.27 -0.55 -13.77
C MET A 461 20.24 0.33 -12.98
N TYR A 462 20.03 0.51 -11.69
CA TYR A 462 20.75 1.48 -10.85
C TYR A 462 21.85 0.87 -9.96
N SER A 463 21.82 -0.44 -9.71
CA SER A 463 22.69 -1.11 -8.76
C SER A 463 23.92 -1.69 -9.45
N ASP A 464 25.10 -1.24 -9.07
CA ASP A 464 26.40 -1.72 -9.57
C ASP A 464 26.67 -3.18 -9.20
N ALA A 465 26.21 -3.62 -8.04
CA ALA A 465 26.30 -5.02 -7.60
C ALA A 465 25.56 -6.02 -8.53
N HIS A 466 24.63 -5.53 -9.35
CA HIS A 466 23.81 -6.36 -10.24
C HIS A 466 24.15 -6.17 -11.73
N ALA A 467 25.29 -5.57 -12.05
CA ALA A 467 25.68 -5.24 -13.43
C ALA A 467 25.59 -6.45 -14.38
N GLN A 468 26.18 -7.58 -13.99
CA GLN A 468 26.17 -8.81 -14.78
C GLN A 468 24.74 -9.35 -14.98
N ALA A 469 23.94 -9.37 -13.93
CA ALA A 469 22.56 -9.85 -14.00
C ALA A 469 21.66 -8.99 -14.92
N TYR A 470 21.92 -7.69 -15.03
CA TYR A 470 21.25 -6.84 -16.03
C TYR A 470 21.62 -7.24 -17.47
N GLU A 471 22.90 -7.55 -17.71
CA GLU A 471 23.36 -8.01 -19.03
C GLU A 471 22.74 -9.36 -19.40
N ASP A 472 22.69 -10.30 -18.45
CA ASP A 472 22.10 -11.63 -18.65
C ASP A 472 20.60 -11.52 -19.01
N TRP A 473 19.84 -10.70 -18.29
CA TRP A 473 18.43 -10.50 -18.59
C TRP A 473 18.13 -9.83 -19.92
N LEU A 474 19.03 -9.01 -20.42
CA LEU A 474 18.86 -8.30 -21.71
C LEU A 474 19.52 -9.00 -22.89
N GLY A 475 20.27 -10.09 -22.66
CA GLY A 475 21.09 -10.76 -23.70
C GLY A 475 22.23 -9.86 -24.16
N GLY A 476 22.79 -9.06 -23.26
CA GLY A 476 23.83 -8.06 -23.50
C GLY A 476 23.28 -6.62 -23.59
N ILE A 477 24.09 -5.67 -23.14
CA ILE A 477 23.77 -4.24 -23.13
C ILE A 477 24.69 -3.53 -24.13
N LYS A 478 24.09 -2.90 -25.15
CA LYS A 478 24.87 -2.14 -26.16
C LYS A 478 25.55 -0.95 -25.50
N GLY A 479 24.80 -0.16 -24.72
CA GLY A 479 25.31 1.01 -24.04
C GLY A 479 25.88 2.09 -24.93
N VAL A 480 26.34 3.17 -24.32
CA VAL A 480 27.09 4.26 -24.98
C VAL A 480 28.33 4.59 -24.17
N GLN A 481 29.42 4.94 -24.86
CA GLN A 481 30.62 5.43 -24.22
C GLN A 481 30.44 6.93 -23.90
N VAL A 482 30.59 7.30 -22.64
CA VAL A 482 30.53 8.71 -22.19
C VAL A 482 31.84 9.10 -21.51
N PRO A 483 32.31 10.33 -21.69
CA PRO A 483 33.50 10.78 -21.00
C PRO A 483 33.23 10.98 -19.51
N TYR A 484 34.18 10.58 -18.68
CA TYR A 484 34.21 10.81 -17.25
C TYR A 484 35.52 11.47 -16.87
N ASP A 485 35.46 12.61 -16.25
CA ASP A 485 36.62 13.35 -15.75
C ASP A 485 37.04 12.78 -14.38
N GLN A 486 38.20 12.17 -14.37
CA GLN A 486 38.84 11.65 -13.14
C GLN A 486 39.95 12.65 -12.74
N CYS A 487 39.53 13.83 -12.30
CA CYS A 487 40.41 14.95 -11.89
C CYS A 487 41.49 15.28 -12.94
N GLY A 488 41.05 15.66 -14.12
CA GLY A 488 41.92 16.05 -15.26
C GLY A 488 42.30 14.88 -16.20
N GLN A 489 41.99 13.65 -15.79
CA GLN A 489 42.19 12.50 -16.69
C GLN A 489 40.82 12.05 -17.23
N MET A 490 40.61 12.20 -18.54
CA MET A 490 39.37 11.78 -19.19
C MET A 490 39.40 10.27 -19.46
N VAL A 491 38.42 9.56 -18.86
CA VAL A 491 38.22 8.11 -19.05
C VAL A 491 36.87 7.90 -19.71
N MET A 492 36.79 6.94 -20.65
CA MET A 492 35.51 6.56 -21.27
C MET A 492 34.83 5.49 -20.44
N VAL A 493 33.59 5.73 -20.03
CA VAL A 493 32.76 4.81 -19.26
C VAL A 493 31.58 4.38 -20.12
N LYS A 494 31.34 3.07 -20.22
CA LYS A 494 30.16 2.51 -20.89
C LYS A 494 28.97 2.54 -19.99
N VAL A 495 27.95 3.33 -20.31
CA VAL A 495 26.68 3.41 -19.58
C VAL A 495 25.54 2.85 -20.42
N PRO A 496 24.46 2.29 -19.78
CA PRO A 496 23.30 1.82 -20.52
C PRO A 496 22.57 2.98 -21.20
N THR A 497 21.94 2.70 -22.35
CA THR A 497 21.04 3.66 -23.00
C THR A 497 19.70 3.74 -22.28
N GLN A 498 18.93 4.82 -22.50
CA GLN A 498 17.56 4.92 -22.01
C GLN A 498 16.68 3.76 -22.53
N TRP A 499 16.97 3.27 -23.75
CA TRP A 499 16.25 2.13 -24.33
C TRP A 499 16.58 0.80 -23.63
N ASP A 500 17.83 0.56 -23.27
CA ASP A 500 18.22 -0.63 -22.49
C ASP A 500 17.50 -0.62 -21.13
N ASN A 501 17.44 0.54 -20.49
CA ASN A 501 16.75 0.75 -19.24
C ASN A 501 15.23 0.51 -19.32
N ILE A 502 14.57 0.97 -20.39
CA ILE A 502 13.15 0.71 -20.66
C ILE A 502 12.90 -0.76 -20.97
N LYS A 503 13.79 -1.42 -21.76
CA LYS A 503 13.69 -2.87 -22.00
C LYS A 503 13.73 -3.66 -20.70
N PHE A 504 14.66 -3.33 -19.79
CA PHE A 504 14.76 -4.00 -18.50
C PHE A 504 13.48 -3.86 -17.69
N PHE A 505 12.88 -2.67 -17.67
CA PHE A 505 11.58 -2.45 -17.01
C PHE A 505 10.51 -3.41 -17.54
N PHE A 506 10.36 -3.54 -18.85
CA PHE A 506 9.33 -4.40 -19.43
C PHE A 506 9.64 -5.89 -19.29
N ILE A 507 10.90 -6.30 -19.54
CA ILE A 507 11.28 -7.72 -19.57
C ILE A 507 11.36 -8.28 -18.14
N TYR A 508 12.04 -7.58 -17.25
CA TYR A 508 12.25 -8.06 -15.90
C TYR A 508 11.19 -7.56 -14.92
N GLN A 509 11.08 -6.23 -14.72
CA GLN A 509 10.25 -5.70 -13.64
C GLN A 509 8.76 -5.88 -13.88
N LEU A 510 8.28 -5.70 -15.11
CA LEU A 510 6.87 -5.87 -15.43
C LEU A 510 6.52 -7.32 -15.76
N ASN A 511 7.25 -7.98 -16.66
CA ASN A 511 6.92 -9.34 -17.10
C ASN A 511 7.30 -10.39 -16.06
N TYR A 512 8.55 -10.43 -15.60
CA TYR A 512 9.01 -11.47 -14.68
C TYR A 512 8.55 -11.23 -13.24
N MET A 513 8.68 -9.98 -12.72
CA MET A 513 8.40 -9.65 -11.32
C MET A 513 6.95 -9.26 -11.03
N TYR A 514 6.08 -9.13 -12.04
CA TYR A 514 4.66 -8.87 -11.82
C TYR A 514 3.75 -9.79 -12.63
N TRP A 515 3.90 -9.81 -13.97
CA TRP A 515 3.00 -10.58 -14.83
C TRP A 515 3.06 -12.08 -14.55
N ARG A 516 4.26 -12.63 -14.34
CA ARG A 516 4.46 -14.03 -13.95
C ARG A 516 3.66 -14.37 -12.67
N TYR A 517 3.74 -13.55 -11.65
CA TYR A 517 2.99 -13.74 -10.40
C TYR A 517 1.48 -13.59 -10.59
N PHE A 518 1.04 -12.62 -11.41
CA PHE A 518 -0.36 -12.49 -11.76
C PHE A 518 -0.89 -13.76 -12.42
N MET A 519 -0.13 -14.32 -13.35
CA MET A 519 -0.51 -15.55 -14.06
C MET A 519 -0.47 -16.79 -13.16
N TRP A 520 0.38 -16.86 -12.14
CA TRP A 520 0.32 -17.94 -11.14
C TRP A 520 -1.07 -18.07 -10.52
N ASN A 521 -1.69 -16.95 -10.21
CA ASN A 521 -2.97 -16.91 -9.53
C ASN A 521 -4.18 -17.20 -10.45
N PHE A 522 -4.03 -16.96 -11.78
CA PHE A 522 -5.19 -16.94 -12.67
C PHE A 522 -5.04 -17.83 -13.93
N ALA A 523 -3.84 -18.35 -14.21
CA ALA A 523 -3.59 -19.31 -15.28
C ALA A 523 -3.06 -20.64 -14.73
N GLY A 524 -1.98 -20.59 -13.96
CA GLY A 524 -1.37 -21.73 -13.29
C GLY A 524 0.12 -21.50 -13.01
N ARG A 525 0.68 -22.31 -12.11
CA ARG A 525 2.06 -22.26 -11.65
C ARG A 525 2.78 -23.57 -11.97
N GLN A 526 3.99 -23.50 -12.52
CA GLN A 526 4.80 -24.63 -12.91
C GLN A 526 5.26 -25.46 -11.69
N ASN A 527 5.87 -24.80 -10.72
CA ASN A 527 6.30 -25.35 -9.42
C ASN A 527 6.61 -24.21 -8.43
N ASP A 528 6.90 -24.56 -7.18
CA ASP A 528 7.23 -23.60 -6.10
C ASP A 528 8.74 -23.35 -5.92
N ILE A 529 9.57 -23.88 -6.82
CA ILE A 529 11.01 -23.64 -6.79
C ILE A 529 11.26 -22.21 -7.28
N GLN A 530 12.01 -21.45 -6.48
CA GLN A 530 12.36 -20.10 -6.83
C GLN A 530 13.20 -20.05 -8.10
N GLY A 531 12.76 -19.27 -9.10
CA GLY A 531 13.44 -19.07 -10.35
C GLY A 531 14.21 -17.75 -10.41
N GLN A 532 15.24 -17.72 -11.27
CA GLN A 532 15.96 -16.51 -11.65
C GLN A 532 15.89 -16.25 -13.18
N GLY A 533 14.89 -16.84 -13.84
CA GLY A 533 14.66 -16.74 -15.29
C GLY A 533 14.82 -18.06 -16.05
N GLU A 534 15.13 -19.15 -15.36
CA GLU A 534 15.23 -20.49 -15.94
C GLU A 534 13.83 -20.99 -16.36
N ILE A 535 13.80 -21.83 -17.40
CA ILE A 535 12.54 -22.34 -17.97
C ILE A 535 11.90 -23.45 -17.11
N GLU A 536 12.63 -24.07 -16.18
CA GLU A 536 12.19 -25.16 -15.32
C GLU A 536 11.73 -24.73 -13.91
N HIS A 537 11.97 -23.47 -13.51
CA HIS A 537 11.72 -23.05 -12.14
C HIS A 537 10.70 -21.89 -12.08
N GLY A 538 9.62 -22.11 -11.31
CA GLY A 538 8.70 -21.07 -10.88
C GLY A 538 8.03 -20.25 -11.98
N ASN A 539 7.89 -20.79 -13.18
CA ASN A 539 7.22 -20.09 -14.28
C ASN A 539 5.70 -20.20 -14.16
N TRP A 540 4.99 -19.38 -14.92
CA TRP A 540 3.57 -19.56 -15.10
C TRP A 540 3.28 -20.51 -16.27
N ILE A 541 2.19 -21.22 -16.19
CA ILE A 541 1.73 -22.15 -17.22
C ILE A 541 0.21 -22.04 -17.38
N THR A 542 -0.31 -22.54 -18.48
CA THR A 542 -1.75 -22.57 -18.75
C THR A 542 -2.40 -23.92 -18.47
N GLY A 543 -1.61 -25.01 -18.42
CA GLY A 543 -2.10 -26.38 -18.43
C GLY A 543 -2.47 -26.90 -19.83
N ILE A 544 -2.33 -26.07 -20.87
CA ILE A 544 -2.56 -26.44 -22.26
C ILE A 544 -1.21 -26.80 -22.88
N PRO A 545 -0.91 -28.07 -23.15
CA PRO A 545 0.45 -28.51 -23.53
C PRO A 545 1.06 -27.77 -24.75
N PHE A 546 0.23 -27.41 -25.72
CA PHE A 546 0.69 -26.67 -26.91
C PHE A 546 1.17 -25.27 -26.54
N VAL A 547 0.48 -24.57 -25.66
CA VAL A 547 0.85 -23.22 -25.21
C VAL A 547 2.06 -23.28 -24.29
N ASP A 548 2.05 -24.21 -23.34
CA ASP A 548 3.10 -24.33 -22.33
C ASP A 548 4.43 -24.76 -22.96
N LYS A 549 4.38 -25.62 -23.97
CA LYS A 549 5.57 -26.02 -24.75
C LYS A 549 6.25 -24.82 -25.42
N PHE A 550 5.48 -23.86 -25.87
CA PHE A 550 5.99 -22.64 -26.47
C PHE A 550 6.60 -21.67 -25.43
N LEU A 551 6.00 -21.62 -24.23
CA LEU A 551 6.41 -20.70 -23.16
C LEU A 551 7.64 -21.22 -22.39
N VAL A 552 7.61 -22.48 -21.95
CA VAL A 552 8.55 -23.06 -20.97
C VAL A 552 9.07 -24.45 -21.40
N GLY A 553 8.94 -24.79 -22.67
CA GLY A 553 9.35 -26.11 -23.17
C GLY A 553 8.37 -27.22 -22.86
N ASP A 554 8.73 -28.44 -23.26
CA ASP A 554 7.86 -29.62 -23.11
C ASP A 554 7.86 -30.11 -21.66
N GLN A 555 6.79 -29.80 -20.93
CA GLN A 555 6.62 -30.13 -19.49
C GLN A 555 6.57 -31.65 -19.23
N SER A 556 6.35 -32.47 -20.25
CA SER A 556 6.40 -33.92 -20.10
C SER A 556 7.81 -34.47 -19.90
N LEU A 557 8.84 -33.71 -20.31
CA LEU A 557 10.24 -34.08 -20.21
C LEU A 557 10.90 -33.67 -18.88
N LEU A 558 10.17 -32.99 -18.01
CA LEU A 558 10.69 -32.59 -16.70
C LEU A 558 11.01 -33.83 -15.83
N PRO A 559 12.06 -33.79 -15.01
CA PRO A 559 12.33 -34.77 -13.97
C PRO A 559 11.11 -34.96 -13.04
N SER A 560 11.02 -36.14 -12.44
CA SER A 560 9.85 -36.52 -11.63
C SER A 560 9.63 -35.62 -10.39
N ASP A 561 10.67 -35.10 -9.79
CA ASP A 561 10.63 -34.17 -8.66
C ASP A 561 10.05 -32.80 -9.05
N LEU A 562 10.40 -32.26 -10.22
CA LEU A 562 9.81 -31.03 -10.75
C LEU A 562 8.37 -31.26 -11.23
N LYS A 563 8.12 -32.36 -11.93
CA LYS A 563 6.80 -32.69 -12.47
C LYS A 563 5.75 -32.94 -11.38
N ASN A 564 6.15 -33.58 -10.27
CA ASN A 564 5.28 -33.92 -9.13
C ASN A 564 5.41 -32.90 -7.98
N ASN A 565 5.94 -31.72 -8.26
CA ASN A 565 6.08 -30.67 -7.26
C ASN A 565 4.71 -30.25 -6.70
N LYS A 566 4.62 -30.07 -5.38
CA LYS A 566 3.35 -29.74 -4.70
C LYS A 566 2.82 -28.35 -5.03
N GLY A 567 3.68 -27.43 -5.46
CA GLY A 567 3.31 -26.09 -5.91
C GLY A 567 2.78 -26.06 -7.35
N HIS A 568 2.78 -27.21 -8.07
CA HIS A 568 2.22 -27.27 -9.42
C HIS A 568 0.69 -27.13 -9.37
N ASN A 569 0.16 -26.16 -10.13
CA ASN A 569 -1.29 -26.02 -10.32
C ASN A 569 -1.60 -25.52 -11.74
N VAL A 570 -2.81 -25.81 -12.22
CA VAL A 570 -3.30 -25.37 -13.53
C VAL A 570 -4.77 -24.98 -13.44
N PHE A 571 -5.09 -23.81 -13.95
CA PHE A 571 -6.46 -23.28 -13.97
C PHE A 571 -6.99 -23.12 -15.40
N TYR A 572 -6.23 -23.50 -16.42
CA TYR A 572 -6.59 -23.41 -17.84
C TYR A 572 -7.02 -22.00 -18.25
N CYS A 573 -6.46 -20.97 -17.61
CA CYS A 573 -6.82 -19.57 -17.77
C CYS A 573 -8.30 -19.23 -17.47
N LEU A 574 -9.08 -20.13 -16.84
CA LEU A 574 -10.49 -19.87 -16.58
C LEU A 574 -10.75 -18.66 -15.69
N PRO A 575 -10.03 -18.47 -14.56
CA PRO A 575 -10.18 -17.25 -13.76
C PRO A 575 -9.77 -15.99 -14.54
N LEU A 576 -8.71 -16.08 -15.34
CA LEU A 576 -8.25 -14.98 -16.20
C LEU A 576 -9.33 -14.54 -17.19
N ILE A 577 -9.92 -15.49 -17.91
CA ILE A 577 -10.98 -15.23 -18.90
C ILE A 577 -12.20 -14.63 -18.22
N LEU A 578 -12.65 -15.19 -17.09
CA LEU A 578 -13.76 -14.64 -16.32
C LEU A 578 -13.48 -13.21 -15.84
N GLY A 579 -12.27 -12.95 -15.35
CA GLY A 579 -11.85 -11.61 -14.92
C GLY A 579 -11.89 -10.60 -16.07
N LEU A 580 -11.38 -10.96 -17.24
CA LEU A 580 -11.43 -10.11 -18.44
C LEU A 580 -12.87 -9.86 -18.90
N ILE A 581 -13.72 -10.88 -18.93
CA ILE A 581 -15.14 -10.73 -19.23
C ILE A 581 -15.79 -9.75 -18.23
N GLY A 582 -15.53 -9.91 -16.94
CA GLY A 582 -16.08 -9.03 -15.90
C GLY A 582 -15.60 -7.59 -16.01
N LEU A 583 -14.33 -7.39 -16.32
CA LEU A 583 -13.71 -6.09 -16.55
C LEU A 583 -14.42 -5.35 -17.70
N PHE A 584 -14.54 -5.98 -18.87
CA PHE A 584 -15.21 -5.38 -20.03
C PHE A 584 -16.71 -5.17 -19.75
N TRP A 585 -17.38 -6.13 -19.12
CA TRP A 585 -18.78 -5.97 -18.75
C TRP A 585 -19.00 -4.77 -17.83
N GLN A 586 -18.17 -4.59 -16.81
CA GLN A 586 -18.27 -3.44 -15.92
C GLN A 586 -18.03 -2.13 -16.67
N ALA A 587 -16.99 -2.07 -17.50
CA ALA A 587 -16.62 -0.84 -18.23
C ALA A 587 -17.71 -0.36 -19.17
N TYR A 588 -18.37 -1.30 -19.89
CA TYR A 588 -19.35 -0.99 -20.94
C TYR A 588 -20.80 -1.19 -20.52
N LYS A 589 -21.08 -1.40 -19.22
CA LYS A 589 -22.46 -1.58 -18.75
C LYS A 589 -23.26 -0.29 -18.87
N THR A 590 -24.38 -0.37 -19.61
CA THR A 590 -25.36 0.71 -19.80
C THR A 590 -26.70 0.37 -19.17
N LYS A 591 -27.51 1.39 -18.92
CA LYS A 591 -28.91 1.31 -18.53
C LYS A 591 -29.74 2.08 -19.56
N ARG A 592 -30.84 1.51 -20.02
CA ARG A 592 -31.82 2.21 -20.87
C ARG A 592 -32.69 3.12 -20.00
N ILE A 593 -32.76 4.37 -20.37
CA ILE A 593 -33.65 5.36 -19.79
C ILE A 593 -34.48 5.99 -20.90
N THR A 594 -35.74 6.24 -20.58
CA THR A 594 -36.63 6.98 -21.50
C THR A 594 -36.59 8.45 -21.13
N THR A 595 -36.19 9.30 -22.05
CA THR A 595 -36.15 10.75 -21.84
C THR A 595 -37.60 11.30 -21.73
N PRO A 596 -37.77 12.52 -21.17
CA PRO A 596 -39.08 13.16 -21.14
C PRO A 596 -39.74 13.30 -22.53
N ASN A 597 -38.94 13.29 -23.57
CA ASN A 597 -39.42 13.38 -24.99
C ASN A 597 -39.79 12.00 -25.58
N GLY A 598 -39.72 10.90 -24.81
CA GLY A 598 -40.04 9.55 -25.26
C GLY A 598 -38.91 8.83 -26.00
N GLU A 599 -37.70 9.41 -26.10
CA GLU A 599 -36.53 8.77 -26.71
C GLU A 599 -35.87 7.80 -25.73
N GLU A 600 -35.52 6.59 -26.19
CA GLU A 600 -34.72 5.65 -25.43
C GLU A 600 -33.22 5.97 -25.64
N ILE A 601 -32.53 6.32 -24.57
CA ILE A 601 -31.06 6.51 -24.56
C ILE A 601 -30.40 5.50 -23.63
N GLU A 602 -29.17 5.13 -23.95
CA GLU A 602 -28.35 4.26 -23.10
C GLU A 602 -27.40 5.10 -22.24
N GLU A 603 -27.61 5.09 -20.93
CA GLU A 603 -26.75 5.75 -19.96
C GLU A 603 -25.66 4.80 -19.45
N PRO A 604 -24.38 5.16 -19.52
CA PRO A 604 -23.30 4.34 -18.97
C PRO A 604 -23.32 4.38 -17.43
N ILE A 605 -23.53 3.23 -16.79
CA ILE A 605 -23.61 3.10 -15.33
C ILE A 605 -22.39 2.39 -14.71
N GLY A 606 -21.58 1.71 -15.53
CA GLY A 606 -20.47 0.90 -15.05
C GLY A 606 -19.12 1.62 -14.99
N ILE A 607 -18.93 2.63 -15.83
CA ILE A 607 -17.61 3.26 -16.06
C ILE A 607 -16.98 3.88 -14.81
N GLN A 608 -17.75 4.54 -13.94
CA GLN A 608 -17.23 5.11 -12.70
C GLN A 608 -16.78 4.02 -11.75
N GLN A 609 -17.54 2.93 -11.61
CA GLN A 609 -17.18 1.78 -10.79
C GLN A 609 -15.98 1.02 -11.36
N PHE A 610 -15.87 0.95 -12.70
CA PHE A 610 -14.70 0.39 -13.37
C PHE A 610 -13.42 1.14 -12.96
N TRP A 611 -13.42 2.46 -13.00
CA TRP A 611 -12.26 3.26 -12.62
C TRP A 611 -11.87 3.07 -11.15
N ILE A 612 -12.86 2.89 -10.25
CA ILE A 612 -12.59 2.59 -8.83
C ILE A 612 -11.81 1.27 -8.69
N VAL A 613 -12.30 0.20 -9.32
CA VAL A 613 -11.64 -1.12 -9.24
C VAL A 613 -10.32 -1.11 -10.01
N PHE A 614 -10.26 -0.41 -11.16
CA PHE A 614 -9.04 -0.28 -11.95
C PHE A 614 -7.92 0.43 -11.16
N PHE A 615 -8.23 1.54 -10.48
CA PHE A 615 -7.21 2.21 -9.68
C PHE A 615 -6.85 1.44 -8.41
N LEU A 616 -7.74 0.65 -7.84
CA LEU A 616 -7.36 -0.29 -6.81
C LEU A 616 -6.36 -1.32 -7.36
N PHE A 617 -6.64 -1.92 -8.52
CA PHE A 617 -5.76 -2.86 -9.22
C PHE A 617 -4.41 -2.23 -9.57
N PHE A 618 -4.42 -1.05 -10.20
CA PHE A 618 -3.23 -0.36 -10.66
C PHE A 618 -2.31 0.04 -9.51
N MET A 619 -2.86 0.65 -8.47
CA MET A 619 -2.09 1.17 -7.34
C MET A 619 -1.48 0.05 -6.48
N THR A 620 -2.21 -1.04 -6.28
CA THR A 620 -1.73 -2.18 -5.49
C THR A 620 -0.95 -3.22 -6.32
N GLY A 621 -0.73 -2.96 -7.59
CA GLY A 621 0.03 -3.80 -8.52
C GLY A 621 1.11 -3.00 -9.25
N LEU A 622 0.76 -2.43 -10.40
CA LEU A 622 1.70 -1.76 -11.29
C LEU A 622 2.44 -0.57 -10.63
N ALA A 623 1.75 0.20 -9.79
CA ALA A 623 2.41 1.29 -9.05
C ALA A 623 3.46 0.77 -8.06
N ILE A 624 3.24 -0.42 -7.48
CA ILE A 624 4.24 -1.08 -6.62
C ILE A 624 5.47 -1.51 -7.42
N VAL A 625 5.29 -2.05 -8.64
CA VAL A 625 6.43 -2.37 -9.54
C VAL A 625 7.32 -1.14 -9.75
N LEU A 626 6.69 0.01 -10.05
CA LEU A 626 7.39 1.27 -10.25
C LEU A 626 8.13 1.72 -8.98
N TYR A 627 7.47 1.64 -7.83
CA TYR A 627 8.01 2.10 -6.54
C TYR A 627 9.14 1.20 -6.03
N LEU A 628 8.98 -0.12 -6.10
CA LEU A 628 9.98 -1.06 -5.58
C LEU A 628 11.28 -1.03 -6.39
N ASN A 629 11.22 -0.71 -7.69
CA ASN A 629 12.39 -0.66 -8.57
C ASN A 629 13.33 -1.86 -8.36
N GLN A 630 12.78 -3.07 -8.42
CA GLN A 630 13.48 -4.30 -8.03
C GLN A 630 14.64 -4.61 -8.96
N THR A 631 15.76 -4.99 -8.35
CA THR A 631 16.94 -5.53 -9.04
C THR A 631 16.78 -7.03 -9.31
N PRO A 632 17.54 -7.61 -10.25
CA PRO A 632 17.63 -9.08 -10.40
C PRO A 632 18.18 -9.76 -9.14
N MET A 633 18.21 -11.08 -9.15
CA MET A 633 18.76 -11.91 -8.06
C MET A 633 18.08 -11.65 -6.71
N GLN A 634 16.74 -11.55 -6.71
CA GLN A 634 15.99 -11.42 -5.48
C GLN A 634 16.15 -12.68 -4.62
N PRO A 635 16.32 -12.54 -3.29
CA PRO A 635 16.53 -13.69 -2.40
C PRO A 635 15.29 -14.59 -2.25
N ARG A 636 14.09 -14.05 -2.48
CA ARG A 636 12.81 -14.79 -2.47
C ARG A 636 11.85 -14.25 -3.52
N GLU A 637 10.81 -15.01 -3.81
CA GLU A 637 9.68 -14.54 -4.63
C GLU A 637 8.97 -13.35 -3.95
N ARG A 638 8.47 -12.40 -4.73
CA ARG A 638 7.90 -11.12 -4.25
C ARG A 638 6.42 -10.97 -4.60
N ASP A 639 5.75 -12.05 -4.90
CA ASP A 639 4.33 -12.08 -5.31
C ASP A 639 3.38 -11.49 -4.27
N TYR A 640 3.66 -11.67 -2.99
CA TYR A 640 2.89 -11.13 -1.86
C TYR A 640 2.75 -9.60 -1.90
N ALA A 641 3.72 -8.89 -2.46
CA ALA A 641 3.68 -7.44 -2.59
C ALA A 641 2.52 -6.95 -3.47
N TYR A 642 2.02 -7.81 -4.36
CA TYR A 642 0.99 -7.51 -5.35
C TYR A 642 -0.38 -8.11 -5.00
N ALA A 643 -0.54 -8.72 -3.84
CA ALA A 643 -1.77 -9.39 -3.41
C ALA A 643 -3.02 -8.48 -3.51
N GLY A 644 -2.87 -7.17 -3.27
CA GLY A 644 -3.95 -6.20 -3.44
C GLY A 644 -4.46 -6.09 -4.89
N SER A 645 -3.60 -6.22 -5.91
CA SER A 645 -4.03 -6.23 -7.31
C SER A 645 -4.76 -7.53 -7.67
N PHE A 646 -4.35 -8.64 -7.09
CA PHE A 646 -5.03 -9.92 -7.27
C PHE A 646 -6.41 -9.90 -6.59
N TYR A 647 -6.53 -9.28 -5.42
CA TYR A 647 -7.81 -8.98 -4.77
C TYR A 647 -8.73 -8.16 -5.70
N ALA A 648 -8.21 -7.09 -6.30
CA ALA A 648 -9.00 -6.26 -7.21
C ALA A 648 -9.42 -7.02 -8.47
N PHE A 649 -8.55 -7.89 -9.03
CA PHE A 649 -8.88 -8.72 -10.18
C PHE A 649 -9.95 -9.76 -9.85
N ALA A 650 -9.96 -10.30 -8.63
CA ALA A 650 -11.00 -11.23 -8.15
C ALA A 650 -12.40 -10.59 -8.14
N ILE A 651 -12.52 -9.27 -7.98
CA ILE A 651 -13.78 -8.54 -8.15
C ILE A 651 -14.31 -8.74 -9.57
N TRP A 652 -13.45 -8.60 -10.59
CA TRP A 652 -13.84 -8.81 -11.98
C TRP A 652 -14.14 -10.27 -12.31
N ILE A 653 -13.43 -11.24 -11.68
CA ILE A 653 -13.77 -12.67 -11.81
C ILE A 653 -15.22 -12.92 -11.37
N GLY A 654 -15.59 -12.37 -10.22
CA GLY A 654 -16.98 -12.46 -9.72
C GLY A 654 -17.98 -11.79 -10.68
N MET A 655 -17.64 -10.63 -11.24
CA MET A 655 -18.48 -9.92 -12.20
C MET A 655 -18.64 -10.68 -13.52
N GLY A 656 -17.62 -11.41 -13.97
CA GLY A 656 -17.68 -12.22 -15.21
C GLY A 656 -18.76 -13.28 -15.16
N LEU A 657 -18.97 -13.90 -13.99
CA LEU A 657 -20.03 -14.90 -13.80
C LEU A 657 -21.43 -14.27 -13.94
N SER A 658 -21.62 -13.02 -13.56
CA SER A 658 -22.93 -12.35 -13.61
C SER A 658 -23.49 -12.24 -15.04
N LEU A 659 -22.63 -12.23 -16.05
CA LEU A 659 -23.01 -12.17 -17.45
C LEU A 659 -23.65 -13.46 -17.95
N ILE A 660 -23.22 -14.61 -17.45
CA ILE A 660 -23.73 -15.93 -17.85
C ILE A 660 -25.21 -16.10 -17.44
N HIS A 661 -25.64 -15.44 -16.36
CA HIS A 661 -26.98 -15.57 -15.80
C HIS A 661 -27.97 -14.47 -16.23
N ILE A 662 -27.56 -13.51 -17.08
CA ILE A 662 -28.48 -12.51 -17.63
C ILE A 662 -29.26 -13.18 -18.77
N PRO A 663 -30.62 -13.31 -18.66
CA PRO A 663 -31.43 -13.88 -19.74
C PRO A 663 -31.17 -13.16 -21.05
N SER A 664 -30.87 -13.92 -22.10
CA SER A 664 -30.68 -13.36 -23.45
C SER A 664 -31.99 -12.65 -23.91
N PRO A 665 -31.92 -11.64 -24.77
CA PRO A 665 -33.11 -11.02 -25.36
C PRO A 665 -34.04 -12.03 -26.01
N ARG A 666 -33.50 -13.19 -26.46
CA ARG A 666 -34.30 -14.31 -27.04
C ARG A 666 -35.16 -15.03 -25.98
N ASP A 667 -34.72 -15.11 -24.70
CA ASP A 667 -35.51 -15.74 -23.64
C ASP A 667 -36.70 -14.90 -23.21
N ARG A 668 -36.68 -13.56 -23.42
CA ARG A 668 -37.81 -12.66 -23.17
C ARG A 668 -38.91 -12.80 -24.19
N THR A 669 -38.61 -13.19 -25.44
CA THR A 669 -39.60 -13.43 -26.47
C THR A 669 -40.32 -14.75 -26.29
N ARG A 670 -39.69 -15.79 -25.75
CA ARG A 670 -40.32 -17.08 -25.45
C ARG A 670 -41.29 -17.04 -24.26
N SER A 671 -41.09 -16.16 -23.27
CA SER A 671 -42.04 -16.00 -22.16
C SER A 671 -43.31 -15.18 -22.48
N ARG A 672 -43.44 -14.66 -23.69
CA ARG A 672 -44.62 -13.90 -24.18
C ARG A 672 -45.45 -14.64 -25.20
N MET A 673 -45.17 -15.92 -25.48
CA MET A 673 -46.10 -16.77 -26.25
C MET A 673 -47.01 -17.49 -25.27
N PRO A 674 -48.36 -17.38 -25.47
CA PRO A 674 -49.35 -18.02 -24.61
C PRO A 674 -49.28 -19.54 -24.64
#